data_89df9a25560e1a1bbcdf1ede949d1ea8
#
_entry.id   89df9a25560e1a1bbcdf1ede949d1ea8
#
_cell.length_a   1.000
_cell.length_b   1.000
_cell.length_c   1.000
_cell.angle_alpha   90.00
_cell.angle_beta   90.00
_cell.angle_gamma   90.00
#
_symmetry.space_group_name_H-M   'P 1'
#
loop_
_entity.id
_entity.type
_entity.pdbx_description
1 polymer ?
#
loop_
_entity_poly.entity_id
_entity_poly.type
_entity_poly.pdbx_seq_one_letter_code
_entity_poly.pdbx_strand_id
1 'polypeptide(L)'
;MKKQKIRFYAALLCSSMVFSLVSTPVSAAETGHLTNPTTSTEGPGSPESASGNEAAAMLNGLYAALPVANGVKEVATAKHLTDMLADSSVVKITLAENIDIDSTLTVNRTVTLDLDGNVLKMTGSGSVIKVESGGSLTIQDSSTSTPHKFTPGGDGLWGLDETGGSEIVYGGIITGGTGMPPGVNYSEGGGVYVSAGAALTMNGGSIIGCKAGSGGGVCIDYDYTAQKASEFIMNGGSIIGCTASSGGGVLIRSGCRFTMNSGSEIRCCTAENGGGVTISASPSLSGTFTLSGGKIHKCKAYVANNFLSHGGGISNDGEFIMESGCIENCTSPSQRDDNKSSGVYNKGKLFILRGGTIDGNITNNTTLNADGGTVNGELTNNDQITGSEGAAGSTEFHGKVTNNGTIRKGTFTNEVINESSGAINGGTFTGTITNNDGTVSGGDFSGATTLSGTLVITFDPNNGDQPSTQKVNWSKDGAALTAPASTNEGHSLDGWYYDNNGTETKWNFDMDTVKCTMTLKAKWELSTYSVTLQTDGGTIASGKEVTGYTYGTGAVLPTTNDITREGYRFDGWYADSSFSGSPVTEITGTDTGNKTFYAKWTRNTTPIISGNTINYIVEHYKTDGSGYTLAETEHSAGKTGDTVTATPKTYEGFTYNPAISTSSGTLKKISSLEDIVTLKLYYDVNADTEQESTDSGSEEKADRENPSPVVKNATPYMIYTVQAGDTLWAIARKYNCSITEIVAANSDRIKNPNRIHTGWQLKIPQSGAPITGGTPDAVLPENKKSGIYIVRQGDTLWAIARKCGCSVAEIVSLNRELIRNPALIHSGWELKVPQD
;
A
#
# COMPACT_ATOMS: atom_id res chain seq x y z
N MET A 1 -11.63 37.64 8.20
CA MET A 1 -12.04 37.79 9.61
C MET A 1 -12.02 36.44 10.30
N LYS A 2 -11.18 36.36 11.35
CA LYS A 2 -11.15 35.47 12.53
C LYS A 2 -11.51 33.98 12.32
N LYS A 3 -10.52 33.08 12.24
CA LYS A 3 -9.77 32.32 13.27
C LYS A 3 -10.62 31.86 14.48
N GLN A 4 -10.78 30.56 14.61
CA GLN A 4 -10.68 29.90 15.92
C GLN A 4 -10.05 28.50 15.78
N LYS A 5 -8.88 28.37 16.43
CA LYS A 5 -8.15 27.13 16.68
C LYS A 5 -8.76 26.45 17.91
N ILE A 6 -8.96 25.14 17.86
CA ILE A 6 -9.13 24.35 19.07
C ILE A 6 -7.91 23.42 19.18
N ARG A 7 -7.13 23.68 20.22
CA ARG A 7 -6.03 22.82 20.69
C ARG A 7 -6.59 21.85 21.72
N PHE A 8 -6.33 20.55 21.54
CA PHE A 8 -6.38 19.59 22.64
C PHE A 8 -4.95 19.29 23.07
N TYR A 9 -4.65 19.67 24.31
CA TYR A 9 -3.47 19.23 25.04
C TYR A 9 -3.81 17.95 25.78
N ALA A 10 -3.02 16.89 25.55
CA ALA A 10 -2.91 15.78 26.49
C ALA A 10 -1.55 15.90 27.18
N ALA A 11 -1.57 16.30 28.42
CA ALA A 11 -0.41 16.33 29.28
C ALA A 11 -0.20 14.93 29.87
N LEU A 12 0.93 14.30 29.59
CA LEU A 12 1.41 13.14 30.34
C LEU A 12 2.55 13.60 31.21
N LEU A 13 2.27 13.67 32.52
CA LEU A 13 3.27 13.88 33.56
C LEU A 13 4.01 12.55 33.78
N CYS A 14 5.29 12.52 33.43
CA CYS A 14 6.25 11.58 33.96
C CYS A 14 7.04 12.28 35.07
N SER A 15 6.76 11.94 36.31
CA SER A 15 7.60 12.32 37.45
C SER A 15 8.75 11.32 37.57
N SER A 16 9.94 11.73 37.16
CA SER A 16 11.19 11.07 37.51
C SER A 16 11.72 11.66 38.83
N MET A 17 11.65 10.90 39.87
CA MET A 17 12.42 11.21 41.08
C MET A 17 13.85 10.72 40.92
N VAL A 18 14.78 11.66 40.80
CA VAL A 18 16.20 11.41 40.90
C VAL A 18 16.59 11.52 42.38
N PHE A 19 17.00 10.43 42.98
CA PHE A 19 17.73 10.48 44.22
C PHE A 19 19.23 10.56 43.92
N SER A 20 19.80 11.73 44.14
CA SER A 20 21.23 11.94 44.16
C SER A 20 21.77 11.57 45.57
N LEU A 21 22.58 10.55 45.65
CA LEU A 21 23.43 10.30 46.78
C LEU A 21 24.82 10.88 46.48
N VAL A 22 25.16 11.86 47.29
CA VAL A 22 26.47 12.53 47.36
C VAL A 22 27.45 11.55 48.02
N SER A 23 28.52 11.16 47.31
CA SER A 23 29.68 10.49 47.90
C SER A 23 30.75 11.53 48.09
N THR A 24 31.14 11.76 49.32
CA THR A 24 32.38 12.47 49.69
C THR A 24 33.55 11.50 49.74
N PRO A 25 34.75 11.88 49.27
CA PRO A 25 35.94 11.00 49.36
C PRO A 25 36.62 11.15 50.66
N VAL A 26 37.06 10.03 51.26
CA VAL A 26 38.05 10.02 52.36
C VAL A 26 39.37 9.47 51.85
N SER A 27 40.39 10.22 52.15
CA SER A 27 41.77 10.11 51.75
C SER A 27 42.48 8.92 52.35
N ALA A 28 43.44 8.42 51.58
CA ALA A 28 44.41 7.39 51.95
C ALA A 28 45.42 7.87 53.02
N ALA A 29 45.84 6.95 53.88
CA ALA A 29 47.19 6.89 54.38
C ALA A 29 47.55 5.57 55.06
N GLU A 30 48.67 5.03 54.61
CA GLU A 30 49.78 4.35 55.25
C GLU A 30 49.71 2.84 55.63
N THR A 31 50.43 2.08 54.86
CA THR A 31 51.57 1.17 55.06
C THR A 31 51.74 0.47 56.49
N GLY A 32 51.84 -0.83 56.39
CA GLY A 32 52.33 -1.65 57.44
C GLY A 32 52.58 -3.10 57.03
N HIS A 33 53.86 -3.33 56.70
CA HIS A 33 54.42 -4.63 56.35
C HIS A 33 54.52 -5.48 57.64
N LEU A 34 54.30 -6.83 57.56
CA LEU A 34 55.16 -7.83 58.22
C LEU A 34 54.61 -9.26 58.02
N THR A 35 55.33 -10.04 57.26
CA THR A 35 55.94 -11.38 57.47
C THR A 35 55.10 -12.57 57.99
N ASN A 36 55.12 -13.60 57.11
CA ASN A 36 54.93 -15.01 57.47
C ASN A 36 55.86 -15.51 58.58
N PRO A 37 55.57 -16.57 59.36
CA PRO A 37 56.31 -17.77 59.16
C PRO A 37 55.52 -19.09 59.12
N THR A 38 56.06 -19.96 58.37
CA THR A 38 56.05 -21.39 58.10
C THR A 38 55.88 -22.41 59.24
N THR A 39 55.35 -23.60 58.81
CA THR A 39 55.56 -24.97 59.21
C THR A 39 54.81 -25.41 60.46
N SER A 40 54.28 -26.66 60.62
CA SER A 40 54.60 -27.99 60.07
C SER A 40 53.52 -29.02 60.40
N THR A 41 53.33 -30.00 59.53
CA THR A 41 53.14 -31.44 59.75
C THR A 41 52.34 -32.01 60.94
N GLU A 42 51.33 -32.84 60.70
CA GLU A 42 51.21 -34.26 60.85
C GLU A 42 49.75 -34.73 60.86
N GLY A 43 49.40 -35.71 60.01
CA GLY A 43 48.19 -36.53 60.16
C GLY A 43 48.53 -37.73 61.13
N PRO A 44 47.72 -38.72 61.27
CA PRO A 44 46.54 -39.22 60.61
C PRO A 44 45.39 -39.66 61.51
N GLY A 45 44.28 -40.08 60.97
CA GLY A 45 43.28 -40.88 61.65
C GLY A 45 41.86 -40.84 61.13
N SER A 46 41.52 -41.79 60.30
CA SER A 46 40.10 -42.16 60.11
C SER A 46 39.47 -42.72 61.38
N PRO A 47 38.19 -42.52 61.64
CA PRO A 47 37.27 -43.67 61.52
C PRO A 47 35.86 -43.36 61.03
N GLU A 48 35.39 -44.33 60.17
CA GLU A 48 34.10 -44.96 60.10
C GLU A 48 32.77 -44.15 60.19
N SER A 49 32.02 -44.36 59.20
CA SER A 49 30.56 -44.32 59.02
C SER A 49 29.65 -44.23 60.20
N ALA A 50 28.86 -43.18 60.25
CA ALA A 50 27.59 -43.16 61.00
C ALA A 50 26.47 -42.67 60.06
N SER A 51 25.34 -43.32 60.09
CA SER A 51 24.18 -43.28 59.30
C SER A 51 23.53 -41.90 59.09
N GLY A 52 23.15 -41.57 57.94
CA GLY A 52 22.68 -40.24 57.48
C GLY A 52 21.32 -39.74 58.00
N ASN A 53 20.80 -40.15 59.06
CA ASN A 53 19.56 -39.65 59.68
C ASN A 53 19.71 -38.78 60.94
N GLU A 54 20.86 -38.77 61.61
CA GLU A 54 21.08 -37.88 62.79
C GLU A 54 21.70 -36.52 62.38
N ALA A 55 22.39 -36.44 61.27
CA ALA A 55 22.93 -35.16 60.73
C ALA A 55 21.87 -34.18 60.32
N ALA A 56 20.76 -34.64 59.70
CA ALA A 56 19.64 -33.82 59.28
C ALA A 56 18.83 -33.22 60.45
N ALA A 57 18.79 -33.90 61.54
CA ALA A 57 18.09 -33.41 62.72
C ALA A 57 18.95 -32.40 63.56
N MET A 58 20.27 -32.51 63.57
CA MET A 58 21.16 -31.50 64.19
C MET A 58 21.29 -30.22 63.36
N LEU A 59 21.25 -30.26 62.00
CA LEU A 59 21.25 -29.05 61.20
C LEU A 59 19.98 -28.19 61.35
N ASN A 60 18.82 -28.82 61.57
CA ASN A 60 17.55 -28.08 61.77
C ASN A 60 17.51 -27.35 63.14
N GLY A 61 18.39 -27.77 64.15
CA GLY A 61 18.49 -27.12 65.46
C GLY A 61 19.51 -25.97 65.54
N LEU A 62 20.50 -25.92 64.63
CA LEU A 62 21.54 -24.89 64.62
C LEU A 62 21.22 -23.60 63.93
N TYR A 63 20.29 -23.68 62.99
CA TYR A 63 19.87 -22.47 62.17
C TYR A 63 18.84 -21.59 62.91
N ALA A 64 18.39 -21.98 64.10
CA ALA A 64 17.40 -21.23 64.88
C ALA A 64 17.94 -20.06 65.69
N ALA A 65 19.24 -19.71 65.58
CA ALA A 65 19.87 -18.83 66.59
C ALA A 65 20.78 -17.72 66.04
N LEU A 66 20.55 -17.20 64.81
CA LEU A 66 21.17 -15.94 64.43
C LEU A 66 20.07 -14.88 64.31
N PRO A 67 20.29 -13.65 64.83
CA PRO A 67 19.30 -12.57 64.54
C PRO A 67 19.30 -12.20 63.09
N VAL A 68 18.41 -12.80 62.33
CA VAL A 68 18.17 -12.46 60.88
C VAL A 68 17.44 -11.13 60.82
N ALA A 69 17.93 -10.20 60.03
CA ALA A 69 17.23 -8.97 59.72
C ALA A 69 15.77 -9.31 59.32
N ASN A 70 14.80 -8.59 59.83
CA ASN A 70 13.37 -8.85 59.63
C ASN A 70 13.07 -9.15 58.13
N GLY A 71 12.54 -10.35 57.86
CA GLY A 71 12.07 -10.79 56.55
C GLY A 71 13.08 -11.53 55.67
N VAL A 72 14.31 -11.82 56.11
CA VAL A 72 15.30 -12.64 55.38
C VAL A 72 15.36 -14.04 55.98
N LYS A 73 15.30 -15.09 55.11
CA LYS A 73 15.34 -16.50 55.51
C LYS A 73 16.29 -17.32 54.67
N GLU A 74 17.05 -18.20 55.27
CA GLU A 74 17.84 -19.23 54.60
C GLU A 74 17.06 -20.55 54.59
N VAL A 75 17.14 -21.26 53.48
CA VAL A 75 16.39 -22.50 53.23
C VAL A 75 17.31 -23.57 52.63
N ALA A 76 17.17 -24.79 53.10
CA ALA A 76 17.97 -25.96 52.68
C ALA A 76 17.10 -27.11 52.19
N THR A 77 15.80 -27.00 52.17
CA THR A 77 14.90 -28.08 51.73
C THR A 77 13.73 -27.54 50.89
N ALA A 78 13.21 -28.34 50.00
CA ALA A 78 12.05 -28.02 49.15
C ALA A 78 10.82 -27.59 49.98
N LYS A 79 10.53 -28.33 51.06
CA LYS A 79 9.42 -28.00 51.95
C LYS A 79 9.60 -26.64 52.59
N HIS A 80 10.79 -26.37 53.15
CA HIS A 80 11.08 -25.08 53.79
C HIS A 80 11.00 -23.92 52.78
N LEU A 81 11.51 -24.13 51.59
CA LEU A 81 11.39 -23.15 50.50
C LEU A 81 9.91 -22.84 50.16
N THR A 82 9.07 -23.86 50.04
CA THR A 82 7.64 -23.72 49.81
C THR A 82 6.93 -22.98 50.93
N ASP A 83 7.23 -23.33 52.17
CA ASP A 83 6.67 -22.69 53.38
C ASP A 83 7.06 -21.20 53.42
N MET A 84 8.31 -20.86 53.12
CA MET A 84 8.80 -19.47 53.11
C MET A 84 8.25 -18.65 51.93
N LEU A 85 8.01 -19.27 50.80
CA LEU A 85 7.32 -18.60 49.68
C LEU A 85 5.86 -18.24 50.03
N ALA A 86 5.21 -19.04 50.85
CA ALA A 86 3.85 -18.79 51.34
C ALA A 86 3.78 -17.77 52.48
N ASP A 87 4.87 -17.59 53.26
CA ASP A 87 4.92 -16.68 54.40
C ASP A 87 5.08 -15.21 53.96
N SER A 88 4.03 -14.43 54.13
CA SER A 88 3.97 -13.02 53.71
C SER A 88 4.95 -12.10 54.46
N SER A 89 5.50 -12.52 55.59
CA SER A 89 6.50 -11.76 56.35
C SER A 89 7.91 -11.88 55.77
N VAL A 90 8.16 -12.88 54.92
CA VAL A 90 9.48 -13.16 54.33
C VAL A 90 9.61 -12.36 52.99
N VAL A 91 10.57 -11.46 52.94
CA VAL A 91 10.82 -10.62 51.75
C VAL A 91 12.01 -11.12 50.91
N LYS A 92 12.92 -11.88 51.53
CA LYS A 92 14.07 -12.49 50.86
C LYS A 92 14.27 -13.92 51.35
N ILE A 93 14.49 -14.83 50.39
CA ILE A 93 14.82 -16.23 50.65
C ILE A 93 16.18 -16.48 50.00
N THR A 94 17.13 -17.07 50.76
CA THR A 94 18.45 -17.45 50.28
C THR A 94 18.56 -18.99 50.35
N LEU A 95 19.00 -19.60 49.25
CA LEU A 95 19.28 -21.04 49.25
C LEU A 95 20.59 -21.32 50.00
N ALA A 96 20.52 -22.15 51.03
CA ALA A 96 21.71 -22.56 51.79
C ALA A 96 22.39 -23.78 51.15
N GLU A 97 21.65 -24.59 50.39
CA GLU A 97 22.11 -25.81 49.75
C GLU A 97 21.40 -26.00 48.41
N ASN A 98 21.86 -26.94 47.58
CA ASN A 98 21.17 -27.40 46.40
C ASN A 98 19.81 -28.01 46.78
N ILE A 99 18.74 -27.61 46.08
CA ILE A 99 17.39 -28.07 46.42
C ILE A 99 16.78 -28.73 45.19
N ASP A 100 16.41 -30.00 45.32
CA ASP A 100 15.59 -30.71 44.36
C ASP A 100 14.11 -30.51 44.74
N ILE A 101 13.29 -30.16 43.77
CA ILE A 101 11.82 -30.04 43.90
C ILE A 101 11.13 -30.99 42.93
N ASP A 102 9.99 -31.54 43.30
CA ASP A 102 9.17 -32.43 42.47
C ASP A 102 7.93 -31.76 41.86
N SER A 103 7.64 -30.57 42.32
CA SER A 103 6.48 -29.78 41.91
C SER A 103 6.82 -28.30 41.78
N THR A 104 6.05 -27.60 40.95
CA THR A 104 6.25 -26.18 40.68
C THR A 104 6.14 -25.31 41.92
N LEU A 105 7.13 -24.46 42.13
CA LEU A 105 7.10 -23.44 43.19
C LEU A 105 6.21 -22.27 42.75
N THR A 106 5.27 -21.86 43.60
CA THR A 106 4.33 -20.78 43.30
C THR A 106 4.70 -19.52 44.07
N VAL A 107 4.78 -18.40 43.34
CA VAL A 107 5.04 -17.06 43.86
C VAL A 107 3.84 -16.15 43.57
N ASN A 108 3.09 -15.77 44.59
CA ASN A 108 1.88 -14.96 44.49
C ASN A 108 1.98 -13.58 45.16
N ARG A 109 3.20 -13.20 45.57
CA ARG A 109 3.53 -11.95 46.26
C ARG A 109 4.91 -11.44 45.83
N THR A 110 5.31 -10.30 46.34
CA THR A 110 6.68 -9.78 46.11
C THR A 110 7.68 -10.50 47.00
N VAL A 111 8.70 -11.13 46.40
CA VAL A 111 9.77 -11.85 47.11
C VAL A 111 11.05 -11.88 46.29
N THR A 112 12.18 -11.83 46.93
CA THR A 112 13.51 -12.07 46.36
C THR A 112 13.97 -13.49 46.68
N LEU A 113 14.37 -14.22 45.63
CA LEU A 113 15.05 -15.52 45.74
C LEU A 113 16.52 -15.33 45.40
N ASP A 114 17.38 -15.53 46.38
CA ASP A 114 18.82 -15.53 46.24
C ASP A 114 19.32 -16.98 46.15
N LEU A 115 19.91 -17.30 44.99
CA LEU A 115 20.40 -18.65 44.75
C LEU A 115 21.68 -18.97 45.52
N ASP A 116 22.46 -17.93 45.86
CA ASP A 116 23.72 -18.02 46.64
C ASP A 116 24.65 -19.14 46.15
N GLY A 117 24.81 -19.25 44.81
CA GLY A 117 25.64 -20.28 44.20
C GLY A 117 25.03 -21.67 44.19
N ASN A 118 23.82 -21.88 44.66
CA ASN A 118 23.18 -23.20 44.77
C ASN A 118 22.27 -23.50 43.56
N VAL A 119 21.96 -24.78 43.39
CA VAL A 119 21.11 -25.33 42.33
C VAL A 119 19.69 -25.56 42.86
N LEU A 120 18.72 -24.92 42.21
CA LEU A 120 17.31 -25.25 42.35
C LEU A 120 16.89 -26.11 41.16
N LYS A 121 16.64 -27.40 41.39
CA LYS A 121 16.37 -28.35 40.31
C LYS A 121 14.99 -28.95 40.41
N MET A 122 14.24 -28.90 39.30
CA MET A 122 13.02 -29.66 39.14
C MET A 122 13.35 -31.11 38.77
N THR A 123 12.82 -32.05 39.52
CA THR A 123 12.92 -33.50 39.25
C THR A 123 11.60 -34.09 38.77
N GLY A 124 10.52 -33.35 38.98
CA GLY A 124 9.18 -33.66 38.46
C GLY A 124 8.89 -33.05 37.12
N SER A 125 7.65 -32.69 36.86
CA SER A 125 7.19 -32.05 35.64
C SER A 125 6.57 -30.71 35.95
N GLY A 126 6.67 -29.77 35.02
CA GLY A 126 6.15 -28.40 35.10
C GLY A 126 7.26 -27.36 35.08
N SER A 127 6.88 -26.10 35.25
CA SER A 127 7.84 -25.01 35.44
C SER A 127 8.57 -25.16 36.76
N VAL A 128 9.84 -24.78 36.85
CA VAL A 128 10.51 -24.76 38.15
C VAL A 128 9.81 -23.75 39.05
N ILE A 129 9.55 -22.53 38.55
CA ILE A 129 8.87 -21.48 39.28
C ILE A 129 7.71 -20.91 38.45
N LYS A 130 6.57 -20.71 39.09
CA LYS A 130 5.43 -19.99 38.56
C LYS A 130 5.18 -18.71 39.34
N VAL A 131 5.26 -17.58 38.71
CA VAL A 131 4.88 -16.29 39.30
C VAL A 131 3.42 -16.01 38.96
N GLU A 132 2.55 -16.06 39.94
CA GLU A 132 1.11 -15.88 39.81
C GLU A 132 0.74 -14.41 39.65
N SER A 133 -0.48 -14.15 39.14
CA SER A 133 -1.00 -12.81 38.96
C SER A 133 -0.91 -11.96 40.24
N GLY A 134 -0.27 -10.80 40.11
CA GLY A 134 0.01 -9.90 41.25
C GLY A 134 1.29 -10.26 42.01
N GLY A 135 1.92 -11.40 41.74
CA GLY A 135 3.24 -11.75 42.27
C GLY A 135 4.37 -11.01 41.57
N SER A 136 5.45 -10.78 42.29
CA SER A 136 6.70 -10.20 41.78
C SER A 136 7.88 -10.96 42.32
N LEU A 137 8.60 -11.66 41.46
CA LEU A 137 9.80 -12.42 41.83
C LEU A 137 11.04 -11.68 41.37
N THR A 138 11.97 -11.50 42.29
CA THR A 138 13.34 -11.10 41.97
C THR A 138 14.27 -12.30 42.16
N ILE A 139 14.96 -12.74 41.14
CA ILE A 139 16.04 -13.75 41.22
C ILE A 139 17.36 -13.02 41.26
N GLN A 140 18.18 -13.36 42.22
CA GLN A 140 19.55 -12.88 42.34
C GLN A 140 20.49 -14.04 42.76
N ASP A 141 21.78 -13.78 42.71
CA ASP A 141 22.81 -14.72 43.07
C ASP A 141 23.94 -13.99 43.78
N SER A 142 24.06 -14.20 45.09
CA SER A 142 25.09 -13.53 45.89
C SER A 142 26.44 -14.26 45.87
N SER A 143 26.49 -15.50 45.37
CA SER A 143 27.72 -16.30 45.24
C SER A 143 27.96 -16.73 43.80
N THR A 144 28.62 -15.86 43.05
CA THR A 144 28.82 -16.04 41.60
C THR A 144 30.03 -16.89 41.21
N SER A 145 30.72 -17.52 42.16
CA SER A 145 31.95 -18.29 41.94
C SER A 145 31.80 -19.80 42.04
N THR A 146 30.63 -20.30 42.43
CA THR A 146 30.36 -21.73 42.55
C THR A 146 30.24 -22.38 41.17
N PRO A 147 31.11 -23.38 40.82
CA PRO A 147 31.05 -24.00 39.49
C PRO A 147 30.05 -25.14 39.47
N HIS A 148 29.25 -25.18 38.41
CA HIS A 148 28.35 -26.28 38.06
C HIS A 148 28.64 -26.79 36.65
N LYS A 149 28.60 -28.13 36.47
CA LYS A 149 28.92 -28.73 35.17
C LYS A 149 27.66 -29.17 34.44
N PHE A 150 27.68 -28.93 33.16
CA PHE A 150 26.60 -29.28 32.26
C PHE A 150 27.11 -30.04 31.02
N THR A 151 26.27 -30.92 30.51
CA THR A 151 26.47 -31.60 29.20
C THR A 151 25.44 -31.07 28.18
N PRO A 152 25.88 -30.40 27.12
CA PRO A 152 25.01 -29.99 26.01
C PRO A 152 24.47 -31.22 25.29
N GLY A 153 23.14 -31.36 25.17
CA GLY A 153 22.48 -32.40 24.41
C GLY A 153 22.46 -32.09 22.89
N GLY A 154 22.29 -33.11 22.07
CA GLY A 154 22.23 -33.00 20.61
C GLY A 154 21.01 -32.22 20.12
N ASP A 155 19.95 -32.15 20.92
CA ASP A 155 18.75 -31.34 20.67
C ASP A 155 18.90 -29.89 21.16
N GLY A 156 20.05 -29.52 21.72
CA GLY A 156 20.35 -28.20 22.27
C GLY A 156 19.92 -28.02 23.71
N LEU A 157 19.31 -29.03 24.39
CA LEU A 157 19.01 -29.01 25.79
C LEU A 157 20.26 -29.33 26.61
N TRP A 158 20.55 -28.51 27.60
CA TRP A 158 21.69 -28.77 28.49
C TRP A 158 21.26 -29.53 29.74
N GLY A 159 21.92 -30.63 30.04
CA GLY A 159 21.70 -31.42 31.26
C GLY A 159 22.74 -31.12 32.33
N LEU A 160 22.29 -30.96 33.59
CA LEU A 160 23.19 -30.87 34.74
C LEU A 160 23.91 -32.21 34.93
N ASP A 161 25.23 -32.18 34.89
CA ASP A 161 26.12 -33.35 35.03
C ASP A 161 27.38 -32.94 35.79
N GLU A 162 27.30 -32.90 37.06
CA GLU A 162 28.38 -32.45 37.94
C GLU A 162 29.64 -33.34 37.89
N THR A 163 29.51 -34.57 37.37
CA THR A 163 30.60 -35.54 37.29
C THR A 163 31.33 -35.54 35.98
N GLY A 164 30.60 -35.47 34.88
CA GLY A 164 31.11 -35.64 33.50
C GLY A 164 30.87 -34.44 32.57
N GLY A 165 30.19 -33.41 33.01
CA GLY A 165 29.82 -32.27 32.17
C GLY A 165 31.01 -31.54 31.59
N SER A 166 30.91 -31.21 30.29
CA SER A 166 31.96 -30.53 29.54
C SER A 166 31.92 -29.00 29.62
N GLU A 167 30.78 -28.45 29.99
CA GLU A 167 30.59 -26.99 30.13
C GLU A 167 30.46 -26.61 31.60
N ILE A 168 31.14 -25.55 31.99
CA ILE A 168 31.11 -25.03 33.35
C ILE A 168 30.36 -23.72 33.37
N VAL A 169 29.33 -23.62 34.26
CA VAL A 169 28.62 -22.39 34.54
C VAL A 169 28.82 -22.04 36.01
N TYR A 170 29.08 -20.79 36.29
CA TYR A 170 29.34 -20.32 37.63
C TYR A 170 28.13 -19.62 38.24
N GLY A 171 27.92 -19.76 39.56
CA GLY A 171 26.83 -19.13 40.31
C GLY A 171 25.61 -20.02 40.45
N GLY A 172 24.57 -19.47 41.05
CA GLY A 172 23.30 -20.17 41.30
C GLY A 172 22.51 -20.56 40.04
N ILE A 173 21.89 -21.72 40.07
CA ILE A 173 21.28 -22.37 38.94
C ILE A 173 19.80 -22.69 39.19
N ILE A 174 18.95 -22.42 38.23
CA ILE A 174 17.56 -22.94 38.10
C ILE A 174 17.54 -23.88 36.89
N THR A 175 17.14 -25.15 37.07
CA THR A 175 17.24 -26.17 36.04
C THR A 175 16.15 -27.24 36.11
N GLY A 176 16.04 -28.06 35.07
CA GLY A 176 15.21 -29.28 35.01
C GLY A 176 13.73 -29.05 34.74
N GLY A 177 13.29 -27.83 34.56
CA GLY A 177 11.89 -27.56 34.23
C GLY A 177 11.50 -28.09 32.84
N THR A 178 10.33 -28.72 32.75
CA THR A 178 9.86 -29.36 31.53
C THR A 178 8.62 -28.67 30.93
N GLY A 179 8.10 -27.64 31.60
CA GLY A 179 6.80 -27.06 31.26
C GLY A 179 5.67 -28.08 31.51
N MET A 180 4.47 -27.81 31.06
CA MET A 180 3.36 -28.74 31.23
C MET A 180 3.51 -30.02 30.41
N PRO A 181 2.98 -31.17 30.85
CA PRO A 181 3.01 -32.45 30.15
C PRO A 181 2.36 -32.31 28.75
N PRO A 182 2.81 -33.13 27.78
CA PRO A 182 2.19 -33.13 26.44
C PRO A 182 0.71 -33.50 26.52
N GLY A 183 -0.15 -32.67 25.90
CA GLY A 183 -1.60 -32.89 25.83
C GLY A 183 -2.47 -31.84 26.50
N VAL A 184 -1.90 -30.87 27.18
CA VAL A 184 -2.61 -29.72 27.75
C VAL A 184 -2.41 -28.52 26.80
N ASN A 185 -3.50 -27.84 26.42
CA ASN A 185 -3.52 -26.81 25.38
C ASN A 185 -2.75 -25.52 25.69
N TYR A 186 -2.09 -25.41 26.84
CA TYR A 186 -1.32 -24.23 27.24
C TYR A 186 0.01 -24.69 27.84
N SER A 187 1.10 -24.49 27.11
CA SER A 187 2.44 -24.76 27.62
C SER A 187 2.94 -23.58 28.42
N GLU A 188 3.20 -23.82 29.72
CA GLU A 188 3.90 -22.89 30.62
C GLU A 188 5.40 -22.88 30.30
N GLY A 189 6.14 -21.86 30.77
CA GLY A 189 7.59 -21.76 30.62
C GLY A 189 8.33 -22.90 31.36
N GLY A 190 9.46 -23.33 30.82
CA GLY A 190 10.22 -24.43 31.46
C GLY A 190 10.86 -24.01 32.75
N GLY A 191 11.73 -23.00 32.77
CA GLY A 191 12.37 -22.47 33.94
C GLY A 191 11.41 -21.64 34.79
N VAL A 192 10.96 -20.52 34.27
CA VAL A 192 10.01 -19.63 34.96
C VAL A 192 8.82 -19.34 34.05
N TYR A 193 7.64 -19.52 34.61
CA TYR A 193 6.39 -19.06 34.01
C TYR A 193 5.89 -17.82 34.73
N VAL A 194 5.75 -16.71 33.98
CA VAL A 194 5.26 -15.43 34.51
C VAL A 194 3.81 -15.29 34.05
N SER A 195 2.89 -15.55 34.98
CA SER A 195 1.45 -15.46 34.71
C SER A 195 1.03 -14.03 34.46
N ALA A 196 -0.09 -13.86 33.74
CA ALA A 196 -0.63 -12.56 33.43
C ALA A 196 -0.78 -11.62 34.62
N GLY A 197 -0.21 -10.42 34.51
CA GLY A 197 -0.19 -9.43 35.61
C GLY A 197 0.85 -9.69 36.68
N ALA A 198 1.83 -10.56 36.42
CA ALA A 198 2.98 -10.82 37.31
C ALA A 198 4.24 -10.11 36.77
N ALA A 199 5.26 -10.03 37.62
CA ALA A 199 6.56 -9.47 37.28
C ALA A 199 7.71 -10.42 37.67
N LEU A 200 8.71 -10.49 36.75
CA LEU A 200 9.97 -11.19 37.02
C LEU A 200 11.12 -10.20 36.85
N THR A 201 12.01 -10.18 37.82
CA THR A 201 13.30 -9.48 37.70
C THR A 201 14.44 -10.48 37.93
N MET A 202 15.40 -10.50 37.03
CA MET A 202 16.60 -11.34 37.17
C MET A 202 17.84 -10.43 37.26
N ASN A 203 18.46 -10.43 38.46
CA ASN A 203 19.66 -9.64 38.74
C ASN A 203 20.93 -10.49 38.72
N GLY A 204 20.80 -11.80 38.68
CA GLY A 204 21.88 -12.75 38.64
C GLY A 204 21.39 -14.19 38.62
N GLY A 205 22.31 -15.16 38.69
CA GLY A 205 22.03 -16.57 38.55
C GLY A 205 21.77 -17.02 37.11
N SER A 206 21.47 -18.29 36.90
CA SER A 206 21.28 -18.83 35.57
C SER A 206 20.09 -19.76 35.49
N ILE A 207 19.30 -19.63 34.42
CA ILE A 207 18.25 -20.60 34.04
C ILE A 207 18.81 -21.49 32.97
N ILE A 208 19.01 -22.79 33.24
CA ILE A 208 19.74 -23.68 32.35
C ILE A 208 18.98 -24.97 32.10
N GLY A 209 19.01 -25.43 30.84
CA GLY A 209 18.55 -26.76 30.48
C GLY A 209 17.08 -27.01 30.78
N CYS A 210 16.26 -26.00 30.64
CA CYS A 210 14.81 -26.12 30.76
C CYS A 210 14.15 -26.30 29.40
N LYS A 211 13.03 -27.04 29.37
CA LYS A 211 12.30 -27.37 28.18
C LYS A 211 10.82 -27.03 28.31
N ALA A 212 10.22 -26.51 27.25
CA ALA A 212 8.78 -26.27 27.25
C ALA A 212 8.23 -26.28 25.82
N GLY A 213 6.93 -26.19 25.67
CA GLY A 213 6.34 -25.84 24.38
C GLY A 213 6.52 -24.36 24.06
N SER A 214 6.52 -23.51 25.11
CA SER A 214 6.60 -22.05 24.97
C SER A 214 7.56 -21.50 26.03
N GLY A 215 8.61 -20.79 25.62
CA GLY A 215 9.60 -20.20 26.50
C GLY A 215 10.36 -21.25 27.31
N GLY A 216 11.36 -21.92 26.70
CA GLY A 216 12.15 -22.95 27.38
C GLY A 216 12.76 -22.46 28.70
N GLY A 217 13.39 -21.28 28.67
CA GLY A 217 13.84 -20.62 29.88
C GLY A 217 12.70 -19.89 30.60
N VAL A 218 12.11 -18.89 29.97
CA VAL A 218 11.07 -18.03 30.55
C VAL A 218 9.91 -17.85 29.55
N CYS A 219 8.68 -17.98 30.04
CA CYS A 219 7.49 -17.61 29.31
C CYS A 219 6.75 -16.47 30.04
N ILE A 220 6.41 -15.41 29.31
CA ILE A 220 5.72 -14.24 29.88
C ILE A 220 4.33 -14.18 29.25
N ASP A 221 3.28 -14.32 30.08
CA ASP A 221 1.91 -14.48 29.62
C ASP A 221 1.05 -13.23 29.78
N TYR A 222 -0.05 -13.16 29.01
CA TYR A 222 -1.01 -12.07 29.00
C TYR A 222 -2.43 -12.60 29.20
N ASP A 223 -3.21 -11.91 30.01
CA ASP A 223 -4.63 -12.20 30.18
C ASP A 223 -5.47 -11.31 29.27
N TYR A 224 -5.97 -11.89 28.21
CA TYR A 224 -6.84 -11.20 27.24
C TYR A 224 -8.19 -10.78 27.84
N THR A 225 -8.65 -11.48 28.89
CA THR A 225 -9.92 -11.19 29.55
C THR A 225 -9.80 -10.03 30.54
N ALA A 226 -8.80 -10.10 31.40
CA ALA A 226 -8.52 -9.08 32.41
C ALA A 226 -7.63 -7.93 31.88
N GLN A 227 -7.13 -8.03 30.64
CA GLN A 227 -6.19 -7.09 30.00
C GLN A 227 -4.94 -6.82 30.84
N LYS A 228 -4.39 -7.87 31.44
CA LYS A 228 -3.22 -7.79 32.30
C LYS A 228 -1.96 -8.22 31.56
N ALA A 229 -1.02 -7.30 31.44
CA ALA A 229 0.32 -7.53 30.92
C ALA A 229 1.26 -8.01 32.04
N SER A 230 2.25 -8.79 31.65
CA SER A 230 3.36 -9.19 32.50
C SER A 230 4.66 -8.59 32.03
N GLU A 231 5.61 -8.50 32.93
CA GLU A 231 6.91 -7.90 32.63
C GLU A 231 8.04 -8.82 33.10
N PHE A 232 9.09 -8.91 32.27
CA PHE A 232 10.36 -9.50 32.65
C PHE A 232 11.48 -8.48 32.46
N ILE A 233 12.27 -8.24 33.49
CA ILE A 233 13.46 -7.40 33.45
C ILE A 233 14.68 -8.26 33.80
N MET A 234 15.63 -8.34 32.91
CA MET A 234 16.88 -9.05 33.07
C MET A 234 18.02 -8.04 33.17
N ASN A 235 18.48 -7.80 34.42
CA ASN A 235 19.57 -6.87 34.72
C ASN A 235 20.94 -7.56 34.80
N GLY A 236 20.94 -8.86 34.80
CA GLY A 236 22.10 -9.72 34.84
C GLY A 236 21.72 -11.19 34.85
N GLY A 237 22.71 -12.08 34.91
CA GLY A 237 22.49 -13.51 34.85
C GLY A 237 22.32 -14.07 33.44
N SER A 238 21.99 -15.35 33.33
CA SER A 238 22.03 -16.05 32.04
C SER A 238 20.84 -17.00 31.83
N ILE A 239 20.40 -17.13 30.56
CA ILE A 239 19.49 -18.19 30.13
C ILE A 239 20.24 -19.06 29.10
N ILE A 240 20.47 -20.34 29.43
CA ILE A 240 21.43 -21.16 28.72
C ILE A 240 20.83 -22.52 28.35
N GLY A 241 21.04 -22.95 27.09
CA GLY A 241 20.74 -24.32 26.63
C GLY A 241 19.31 -24.76 26.93
N CYS A 242 18.37 -23.86 26.83
CA CYS A 242 16.95 -24.11 27.00
C CYS A 242 16.30 -24.40 25.62
N THR A 243 15.24 -25.22 25.62
CA THR A 243 14.58 -25.61 24.36
C THR A 243 13.07 -25.41 24.39
N ALA A 244 12.49 -25.00 23.27
CA ALA A 244 11.05 -24.83 23.13
C ALA A 244 10.61 -25.00 21.65
N SER A 245 9.31 -25.01 21.41
CA SER A 245 8.81 -24.75 20.04
C SER A 245 8.89 -23.27 19.69
N SER A 246 8.66 -22.39 20.67
CA SER A 246 8.78 -20.93 20.46
C SER A 246 9.49 -20.29 21.63
N GLY A 247 10.54 -19.50 21.34
CA GLY A 247 11.37 -18.84 22.33
C GLY A 247 12.16 -19.83 23.18
N GLY A 248 13.24 -20.38 22.62
CA GLY A 248 14.09 -21.34 23.35
C GLY A 248 14.58 -20.75 24.67
N GLY A 249 15.07 -19.51 24.66
CA GLY A 249 15.34 -18.74 25.85
C GLY A 249 14.08 -18.12 26.46
N VAL A 250 13.45 -17.19 25.72
CA VAL A 250 12.33 -16.40 26.22
C VAL A 250 11.21 -16.33 25.18
N LEU A 251 9.97 -16.57 25.60
CA LEU A 251 8.77 -16.24 24.85
C LEU A 251 8.05 -15.06 25.49
N ILE A 252 7.79 -14.04 24.68
CA ILE A 252 7.02 -12.85 25.06
C ILE A 252 5.67 -12.93 24.35
N ARG A 253 4.58 -13.09 25.11
CA ARG A 253 3.24 -13.07 24.53
C ARG A 253 2.77 -11.65 24.21
N SER A 254 1.78 -11.55 23.33
CA SER A 254 1.20 -10.26 22.92
C SER A 254 0.78 -9.44 24.15
N GLY A 255 1.17 -8.17 24.18
CA GLY A 255 0.89 -7.25 25.28
C GLY A 255 1.91 -7.25 26.41
N CYS A 256 2.83 -8.23 26.47
CA CYS A 256 3.86 -8.33 27.51
C CYS A 256 5.14 -7.62 27.13
N ARG A 257 6.01 -7.40 28.12
CA ARG A 257 7.29 -6.71 27.94
C ARG A 257 8.45 -7.53 28.49
N PHE A 258 9.53 -7.54 27.73
CA PHE A 258 10.83 -8.01 28.18
C PHE A 258 11.89 -6.94 27.98
N THR A 259 12.65 -6.64 29.01
CA THR A 259 13.81 -5.74 28.95
C THR A 259 15.06 -6.49 29.34
N MET A 260 16.05 -6.52 28.47
CA MET A 260 17.35 -7.16 28.71
C MET A 260 18.43 -6.09 28.77
N ASN A 261 19.03 -5.93 29.94
CA ASN A 261 20.06 -4.93 30.23
C ASN A 261 21.48 -5.51 30.14
N SER A 262 22.48 -4.63 30.23
CA SER A 262 23.89 -5.02 30.20
C SER A 262 24.21 -6.02 31.35
N GLY A 263 25.11 -6.95 31.05
CA GLY A 263 25.45 -8.05 32.00
C GLY A 263 24.51 -9.26 31.89
N SER A 264 23.50 -9.21 31.06
CA SER A 264 22.58 -10.32 30.78
C SER A 264 22.99 -11.12 29.56
N GLU A 265 22.74 -12.43 29.60
CA GLU A 265 23.11 -13.33 28.52
C GLU A 265 21.98 -14.33 28.19
N ILE A 266 21.67 -14.51 26.91
CA ILE A 266 20.85 -15.62 26.41
C ILE A 266 21.70 -16.38 25.40
N ARG A 267 22.03 -17.65 25.70
CA ARG A 267 22.92 -18.40 24.82
C ARG A 267 22.56 -19.88 24.67
N CYS A 268 22.95 -20.42 23.53
CA CYS A 268 22.82 -21.85 23.25
C CYS A 268 21.38 -22.38 23.34
N CYS A 269 20.39 -21.48 23.34
CA CYS A 269 18.98 -21.84 23.37
C CYS A 269 18.49 -22.25 21.99
N THR A 270 17.49 -23.14 21.94
CA THR A 270 17.05 -23.74 20.68
C THR A 270 15.52 -23.75 20.60
N ALA A 271 14.94 -23.34 19.44
CA ALA A 271 13.51 -23.40 19.19
C ALA A 271 13.20 -23.59 17.70
N GLU A 272 11.94 -23.84 17.34
CA GLU A 272 11.51 -23.75 15.95
C GLU A 272 11.49 -22.29 15.51
N ASN A 273 11.01 -21.37 16.40
CA ASN A 273 10.99 -19.94 16.15
C ASN A 273 11.66 -19.21 17.32
N GLY A 274 12.62 -18.32 17.01
CA GLY A 274 13.34 -17.55 18.00
C GLY A 274 14.15 -18.43 18.96
N GLY A 275 15.27 -18.97 18.48
CA GLY A 275 16.15 -19.79 19.34
C GLY A 275 16.47 -19.08 20.66
N GLY A 276 16.82 -17.80 20.61
CA GLY A 276 16.96 -16.93 21.78
C GLY A 276 15.62 -16.42 22.29
N VAL A 277 14.95 -15.57 21.50
CA VAL A 277 13.74 -14.86 21.91
C VAL A 277 12.67 -14.93 20.80
N THR A 278 11.44 -15.19 21.19
CA THR A 278 10.26 -15.02 20.35
C THR A 278 9.37 -13.92 20.91
N ILE A 279 8.97 -13.00 20.04
CA ILE A 279 8.08 -11.90 20.35
C ILE A 279 6.78 -12.13 19.62
N SER A 280 5.69 -12.36 20.32
CA SER A 280 4.39 -12.62 19.73
C SER A 280 3.54 -11.36 19.59
N ALA A 281 2.66 -11.34 18.61
CA ALA A 281 1.64 -10.31 18.46
C ALA A 281 0.28 -10.94 18.16
N SER A 282 -0.76 -10.19 18.52
CA SER A 282 -2.14 -10.38 18.07
C SER A 282 -2.57 -9.17 17.26
N PRO A 283 -3.71 -9.18 16.57
CA PRO A 283 -4.15 -8.02 15.78
C PRO A 283 -4.22 -6.71 16.56
N SER A 284 -4.53 -6.77 17.87
CA SER A 284 -4.69 -5.59 18.74
C SER A 284 -3.51 -5.31 19.67
N LEU A 285 -2.66 -6.29 19.96
CA LEU A 285 -1.60 -6.19 20.96
C LEU A 285 -0.28 -6.74 20.43
N SER A 286 0.82 -6.08 20.75
CA SER A 286 2.19 -6.55 20.47
C SER A 286 2.90 -6.87 21.75
N GLY A 287 3.65 -7.98 21.79
CA GLY A 287 4.72 -8.16 22.74
C GLY A 287 5.84 -7.17 22.40
N THR A 288 6.54 -6.69 23.39
CA THR A 288 7.66 -5.76 23.22
C THR A 288 8.93 -6.34 23.85
N PHE A 289 10.00 -6.40 23.08
CA PHE A 289 11.33 -6.71 23.56
C PHE A 289 12.25 -5.49 23.41
N THR A 290 12.85 -5.08 24.51
CA THR A 290 13.88 -4.02 24.50
C THR A 290 15.22 -4.62 24.91
N LEU A 291 16.18 -4.60 23.97
CA LEU A 291 17.57 -4.98 24.24
C LEU A 291 18.38 -3.71 24.52
N SER A 292 18.60 -3.39 25.80
CA SER A 292 19.33 -2.21 26.28
C SER A 292 20.76 -2.54 26.69
N GLY A 293 21.27 -3.67 26.23
CA GLY A 293 22.59 -4.21 26.52
C GLY A 293 22.53 -5.73 26.57
N GLY A 294 23.57 -6.38 27.07
CA GLY A 294 23.61 -7.84 27.11
C GLY A 294 23.84 -8.50 25.73
N LYS A 295 23.72 -9.82 25.76
CA LYS A 295 24.17 -10.63 24.62
C LYS A 295 23.23 -11.79 24.36
N ILE A 296 22.82 -11.95 23.07
CA ILE A 296 22.10 -13.11 22.55
C ILE A 296 23.01 -13.83 21.60
N HIS A 297 23.46 -15.05 21.93
CA HIS A 297 24.43 -15.71 21.07
C HIS A 297 24.36 -17.22 21.05
N LYS A 298 24.88 -17.81 19.98
CA LYS A 298 24.90 -19.27 19.76
C LYS A 298 23.52 -19.92 19.88
N CYS A 299 22.46 -19.12 19.73
CA CYS A 299 21.10 -19.62 19.74
C CYS A 299 20.75 -20.19 18.37
N LYS A 300 19.84 -21.15 18.35
CA LYS A 300 19.56 -21.93 17.15
C LYS A 300 18.06 -22.05 16.90
N ALA A 301 17.61 -21.69 15.71
CA ALA A 301 16.33 -22.15 15.19
C ALA A 301 16.51 -23.55 14.55
N TYR A 302 15.54 -24.46 14.67
CA TYR A 302 15.58 -25.76 14.02
C TYR A 302 14.26 -26.05 13.27
N VAL A 303 14.35 -26.87 12.23
CA VAL A 303 13.17 -27.23 11.42
C VAL A 303 12.50 -28.45 12.04
N ALA A 304 11.25 -28.30 12.48
CA ALA A 304 10.39 -29.41 12.82
C ALA A 304 9.33 -29.61 11.72
N ASN A 305 9.12 -30.84 11.27
CA ASN A 305 8.00 -31.23 10.41
C ASN A 305 7.83 -30.42 9.10
N ASN A 306 8.91 -30.08 8.41
CA ASN A 306 8.90 -29.29 7.16
C ASN A 306 8.31 -27.86 7.26
N PHE A 307 8.10 -27.33 8.45
CA PHE A 307 7.75 -25.92 8.64
C PHE A 307 9.01 -25.03 8.60
N LEU A 308 8.85 -23.82 8.10
CA LEU A 308 9.93 -22.85 8.07
C LEU A 308 10.28 -22.41 9.49
N SER A 309 11.54 -22.53 9.87
CA SER A 309 12.05 -22.00 11.14
C SER A 309 12.62 -20.61 10.94
N HIS A 310 12.37 -19.72 11.90
CA HIS A 310 12.72 -18.32 11.75
C HIS A 310 13.46 -17.77 12.97
N GLY A 311 14.52 -16.95 12.71
CA GLY A 311 15.21 -16.18 13.73
C GLY A 311 16.03 -17.05 14.71
N GLY A 312 17.27 -17.39 14.35
CA GLY A 312 18.16 -18.12 15.29
C GLY A 312 18.34 -17.34 16.59
N GLY A 313 18.57 -16.04 16.52
CA GLY A 313 18.57 -15.14 17.68
C GLY A 313 17.17 -14.75 18.08
N ILE A 314 16.47 -14.01 17.23
CA ILE A 314 15.16 -13.41 17.49
C ILE A 314 14.18 -13.70 16.38
N SER A 315 12.96 -14.14 16.74
CA SER A 315 11.77 -14.13 15.89
C SER A 315 10.83 -13.03 16.36
N ASN A 316 10.64 -11.98 15.55
CA ASN A 316 9.82 -10.82 15.91
C ASN A 316 8.51 -10.81 15.09
N ASP A 317 7.39 -11.09 15.77
CA ASP A 317 6.04 -10.81 15.27
C ASP A 317 5.42 -9.55 15.92
N GLY A 318 6.05 -9.03 17.00
CA GLY A 318 5.61 -7.86 17.78
C GLY A 318 6.47 -6.62 17.54
N GLU A 319 7.06 -6.10 18.62
CA GLU A 319 7.92 -4.92 18.61
C GLU A 319 9.29 -5.27 19.22
N PHE A 320 10.33 -5.08 18.41
CA PHE A 320 11.71 -5.24 18.85
C PHE A 320 12.44 -3.90 18.81
N ILE A 321 13.04 -3.52 19.93
CA ILE A 321 13.83 -2.29 20.08
C ILE A 321 15.23 -2.69 20.56
N MET A 322 16.24 -2.38 19.79
CA MET A 322 17.63 -2.59 20.15
C MET A 322 18.31 -1.24 20.39
N GLU A 323 18.52 -0.91 21.66
CA GLU A 323 19.22 0.30 22.07
C GLU A 323 20.74 0.08 22.10
N SER A 324 21.18 -1.12 22.48
CA SER A 324 22.58 -1.55 22.54
C SER A 324 22.67 -3.07 22.74
N GLY A 325 23.87 -3.60 22.90
CA GLY A 325 24.12 -5.03 23.08
C GLY A 325 24.49 -5.75 21.79
N CYS A 326 24.43 -7.08 21.76
CA CYS A 326 24.83 -7.81 20.58
C CYS A 326 24.01 -9.09 20.35
N ILE A 327 23.81 -9.41 19.07
CA ILE A 327 23.22 -10.67 18.59
C ILE A 327 24.23 -11.33 17.68
N GLU A 328 24.84 -12.44 18.10
CA GLU A 328 25.95 -13.02 17.36
C GLU A 328 25.96 -14.56 17.36
N ASN A 329 26.58 -15.14 16.34
CA ASN A 329 26.79 -16.57 16.24
C ASN A 329 25.51 -17.41 16.33
N CYS A 330 24.34 -16.82 16.07
CA CYS A 330 23.08 -17.52 16.02
C CYS A 330 22.91 -18.23 14.67
N THR A 331 22.14 -19.31 14.63
CA THR A 331 21.98 -20.13 13.43
C THR A 331 20.52 -20.45 13.14
N SER A 332 20.16 -20.47 11.86
CA SER A 332 18.87 -20.93 11.38
C SER A 332 19.10 -21.83 10.15
N PRO A 333 18.84 -23.13 10.20
CA PRO A 333 19.16 -24.08 9.14
C PRO A 333 18.10 -24.15 8.04
N SER A 334 17.44 -23.04 7.69
CA SER A 334 16.48 -23.02 6.59
C SER A 334 17.14 -23.51 5.29
N GLN A 335 16.53 -24.50 4.64
CA GLN A 335 17.01 -25.04 3.36
C GLN A 335 16.57 -24.19 2.15
N ARG A 336 15.76 -23.18 2.34
CA ARG A 336 15.37 -22.21 1.29
C ARG A 336 16.24 -21.00 1.38
N ASP A 337 16.78 -20.58 0.24
CA ASP A 337 17.72 -19.46 0.11
C ASP A 337 17.19 -18.10 0.57
N ASP A 338 15.86 -17.97 0.67
CA ASP A 338 15.15 -16.75 1.01
C ASP A 338 14.88 -16.54 2.52
N ASN A 339 15.29 -17.49 3.41
CA ASN A 339 14.93 -17.44 4.84
C ASN A 339 16.11 -17.76 5.79
N LYS A 340 17.31 -17.31 5.47
CA LYS A 340 18.51 -17.51 6.31
C LYS A 340 18.64 -16.50 7.46
N SER A 341 17.57 -16.16 8.15
CA SER A 341 17.61 -15.22 9.28
C SER A 341 18.23 -15.84 10.54
N SER A 342 19.55 -15.89 10.55
CA SER A 342 20.28 -16.40 11.73
C SER A 342 20.23 -15.41 12.91
N GLY A 343 20.28 -14.11 12.65
CA GLY A 343 20.19 -13.06 13.67
C GLY A 343 18.75 -12.75 14.02
N VAL A 344 18.04 -12.05 13.14
CA VAL A 344 16.69 -11.55 13.36
C VAL A 344 15.78 -11.87 12.19
N TYR A 345 14.65 -12.49 12.46
CA TYR A 345 13.52 -12.58 11.54
C TYR A 345 12.45 -11.57 11.96
N ASN A 346 12.25 -10.53 11.13
CA ASN A 346 11.29 -9.48 11.41
C ASN A 346 10.05 -9.61 10.52
N LYS A 347 8.94 -9.94 11.15
CA LYS A 347 7.60 -9.92 10.56
C LYS A 347 6.64 -9.09 11.43
N GLY A 348 7.17 -8.53 12.51
CA GLY A 348 6.44 -7.80 13.53
C GLY A 348 6.02 -6.39 13.07
N LYS A 349 5.30 -5.72 13.96
CA LYS A 349 4.84 -4.34 13.69
C LYS A 349 5.98 -3.35 13.61
N LEU A 350 7.07 -3.61 14.35
CA LEU A 350 8.16 -2.65 14.45
C LEU A 350 9.48 -3.34 14.81
N PHE A 351 10.54 -2.96 14.14
CA PHE A 351 11.91 -3.20 14.56
C PHE A 351 12.67 -1.88 14.53
N ILE A 352 13.15 -1.44 15.67
CA ILE A 352 13.99 -0.23 15.80
C ILE A 352 15.40 -0.64 16.19
N LEU A 353 16.38 -0.28 15.39
CA LEU A 353 17.79 -0.45 15.67
C LEU A 353 18.41 0.94 15.92
N ARG A 354 18.69 1.26 17.19
CA ARG A 354 19.30 2.51 17.63
C ARG A 354 20.77 2.34 18.01
N GLY A 355 21.19 1.13 18.29
CA GLY A 355 22.58 0.86 18.66
C GLY A 355 22.85 -0.63 18.77
N GLY A 356 24.11 -0.99 19.12
CA GLY A 356 24.55 -2.37 19.23
C GLY A 356 24.93 -3.01 17.90
N THR A 357 25.15 -4.32 17.92
CA THR A 357 25.68 -5.08 16.77
C THR A 357 24.85 -6.34 16.52
N ILE A 358 24.56 -6.59 15.27
CA ILE A 358 23.91 -7.83 14.80
C ILE A 358 24.86 -8.49 13.80
N ASP A 359 25.51 -9.59 14.21
CA ASP A 359 26.41 -10.36 13.34
C ASP A 359 25.70 -11.45 12.54
N GLY A 360 24.45 -11.73 12.84
CA GLY A 360 23.62 -12.69 12.11
C GLY A 360 22.81 -12.03 10.99
N ASN A 361 22.36 -12.85 10.04
CA ASN A 361 21.54 -12.38 8.95
C ASN A 361 20.16 -11.91 9.41
N ILE A 362 19.64 -10.90 8.71
CA ILE A 362 18.31 -10.32 8.97
C ILE A 362 17.40 -10.59 7.78
N THR A 363 16.19 -11.05 8.04
CA THR A 363 15.10 -10.99 7.07
C THR A 363 14.07 -9.99 7.57
N ASN A 364 13.87 -8.91 6.84
CA ASN A 364 12.92 -7.84 7.17
C ASN A 364 11.70 -7.91 6.25
N ASN A 365 10.57 -8.33 6.80
CA ASN A 365 9.29 -8.42 6.05
C ASN A 365 8.30 -7.29 6.40
N THR A 366 8.73 -6.32 7.21
CA THR A 366 7.93 -5.16 7.63
C THR A 366 8.85 -3.95 7.76
N THR A 367 8.59 -3.07 8.70
CA THR A 367 9.40 -1.86 8.89
C THR A 367 10.60 -2.11 9.81
N LEU A 368 11.79 -1.78 9.32
CA LEU A 368 13.03 -1.63 10.08
C LEU A 368 13.39 -0.14 10.16
N ASN A 369 13.39 0.43 11.37
CA ASN A 369 13.89 1.77 11.61
C ASN A 369 15.41 1.72 11.88
N ALA A 370 16.18 2.17 10.91
CA ALA A 370 17.64 2.15 10.91
C ALA A 370 18.20 3.43 11.54
N ASP A 371 18.10 3.55 12.88
CA ASP A 371 18.42 4.78 13.61
C ASP A 371 19.83 4.78 14.21
N GLY A 372 20.55 3.69 14.14
CA GLY A 372 21.92 3.53 14.61
C GLY A 372 22.35 2.07 14.69
N GLY A 373 23.52 1.79 15.24
CA GLY A 373 24.09 0.45 15.38
C GLY A 373 24.63 -0.13 14.07
N THR A 374 25.03 -1.40 14.14
CA THR A 374 25.76 -2.07 13.05
C THR A 374 25.17 -3.43 12.75
N VAL A 375 24.99 -3.76 11.48
CA VAL A 375 24.59 -5.06 10.97
C VAL A 375 25.71 -5.63 10.12
N ASN A 376 26.37 -6.68 10.59
CA ASN A 376 27.46 -7.35 9.90
C ASN A 376 26.98 -8.51 9.01
N GLY A 377 25.81 -9.08 9.34
CA GLY A 377 25.19 -10.16 8.56
C GLY A 377 24.51 -9.66 7.30
N GLU A 378 24.12 -10.60 6.45
CA GLU A 378 23.34 -10.30 5.25
C GLU A 378 21.92 -9.81 5.62
N LEU A 379 21.39 -8.90 4.82
CA LEU A 379 20.02 -8.39 4.97
C LEU A 379 19.19 -8.68 3.73
N THR A 380 18.08 -9.38 3.92
CA THR A 380 17.01 -9.45 2.92
C THR A 380 15.90 -8.49 3.35
N ASN A 381 15.70 -7.42 2.59
CA ASN A 381 14.64 -6.44 2.84
C ASN A 381 13.47 -6.66 1.90
N ASN A 382 12.32 -7.06 2.45
CA ASN A 382 11.09 -7.30 1.68
C ASN A 382 10.03 -6.20 1.87
N ASP A 383 10.24 -5.23 2.81
CA ASP A 383 9.35 -4.09 2.99
C ASP A 383 10.15 -2.80 3.17
N GLN A 384 10.28 -2.22 4.35
CA GLN A 384 10.88 -0.89 4.50
C GLN A 384 12.08 -0.87 5.40
N ILE A 385 13.14 -0.18 4.98
CA ILE A 385 14.22 0.33 5.81
C ILE A 385 14.06 1.85 5.85
N THR A 386 13.74 2.39 7.01
CA THR A 386 13.45 3.82 7.20
C THR A 386 14.12 4.33 8.48
N GLY A 387 13.70 5.44 9.03
CA GLY A 387 14.14 5.97 10.32
C GLY A 387 12.95 6.42 11.14
N SER A 388 13.12 6.41 12.47
CA SER A 388 12.16 7.04 13.37
C SER A 388 12.15 8.55 13.15
N GLU A 389 11.00 9.18 13.39
CA GLU A 389 10.87 10.64 13.28
C GLU A 389 11.87 11.34 14.22
N GLY A 390 12.68 12.25 13.67
CA GLY A 390 13.69 13.01 14.42
C GLY A 390 14.97 12.25 14.77
N ALA A 391 15.12 10.98 14.38
CA ALA A 391 16.35 10.23 14.62
C ALA A 391 17.51 10.72 13.73
N ALA A 392 18.58 11.20 14.35
CA ALA A 392 19.78 11.71 13.67
C ALA A 392 20.77 10.61 13.25
N GLY A 393 20.74 9.44 13.91
CA GLY A 393 21.61 8.30 13.64
C GLY A 393 21.26 7.57 12.37
N SER A 394 22.16 6.74 11.88
CA SER A 394 21.99 5.84 10.74
C SER A 394 22.61 4.48 11.07
N THR A 395 21.95 3.39 10.74
CA THR A 395 22.49 2.04 10.88
C THR A 395 23.53 1.77 9.80
N GLU A 396 24.65 1.17 10.17
CA GLU A 396 25.67 0.72 9.22
C GLU A 396 25.42 -0.74 8.86
N PHE A 397 25.25 -1.02 7.58
CA PHE A 397 25.09 -2.36 7.02
C PHE A 397 26.39 -2.75 6.30
N HIS A 398 27.11 -3.69 6.93
CA HIS A 398 28.37 -4.23 6.41
C HIS A 398 28.20 -5.53 5.64
N GLY A 399 27.07 -6.22 5.79
CA GLY A 399 26.71 -7.40 5.02
C GLY A 399 26.13 -7.06 3.65
N LYS A 400 26.00 -8.07 2.81
CA LYS A 400 25.27 -7.97 1.55
C LYS A 400 23.79 -7.67 1.81
N VAL A 401 23.21 -6.78 1.00
CA VAL A 401 21.79 -6.43 1.09
C VAL A 401 21.08 -6.82 -0.21
N THR A 402 20.02 -7.64 -0.08
CA THR A 402 19.08 -7.90 -1.16
C THR A 402 17.80 -7.11 -0.87
N ASN A 403 17.49 -6.13 -1.71
CA ASN A 403 16.34 -5.24 -1.52
C ASN A 403 15.20 -5.57 -2.48
N ASN A 404 14.12 -6.13 -1.96
CA ASN A 404 12.84 -6.35 -2.62
C ASN A 404 11.78 -5.30 -2.22
N GLY A 405 12.09 -4.51 -1.19
CA GLY A 405 11.22 -3.48 -0.61
C GLY A 405 11.77 -2.08 -0.82
N THR A 406 11.64 -1.21 0.15
CA THR A 406 12.06 0.19 0.05
C THR A 406 13.17 0.53 1.01
N ILE A 407 14.25 1.14 0.53
CA ILE A 407 15.32 1.73 1.33
C ILE A 407 15.16 3.25 1.34
N ARG A 408 15.02 3.85 2.53
CA ARG A 408 14.95 5.30 2.75
C ARG A 408 16.09 5.82 3.62
N LYS A 409 16.73 4.94 4.42
CA LYS A 409 17.78 5.28 5.38
C LYS A 409 18.74 4.12 5.57
N GLY A 410 19.93 4.38 6.05
CA GLY A 410 20.99 3.40 6.28
C GLY A 410 22.28 3.80 5.57
N THR A 411 23.41 3.29 6.08
CA THR A 411 24.72 3.39 5.43
C THR A 411 25.16 2.00 4.99
N PHE A 412 25.31 1.80 3.70
CA PHE A 412 25.57 0.49 3.09
C PHE A 412 26.99 0.44 2.57
N THR A 413 27.84 -0.37 3.21
CA THR A 413 29.28 -0.42 2.91
C THR A 413 29.69 -1.60 2.03
N ASN A 414 28.76 -2.54 1.77
CA ASN A 414 29.00 -3.72 0.96
C ASN A 414 28.04 -3.76 -0.25
N GLU A 415 27.89 -4.92 -0.86
CA GLU A 415 27.03 -5.12 -2.03
C GLU A 415 25.54 -4.88 -1.68
N VAL A 416 24.87 -4.07 -2.49
CA VAL A 416 23.42 -3.92 -2.46
C VAL A 416 22.85 -4.34 -3.82
N ILE A 417 21.96 -5.31 -3.81
CA ILE A 417 21.19 -5.73 -4.98
C ILE A 417 19.79 -5.20 -4.82
N ASN A 418 19.39 -4.27 -5.67
CA ASN A 418 18.03 -3.72 -5.73
C ASN A 418 17.25 -4.49 -6.79
N GLU A 419 16.37 -5.37 -6.36
CA GLU A 419 15.59 -6.23 -7.25
C GLU A 419 14.46 -5.45 -7.94
N SER A 420 13.80 -6.04 -8.92
CA SER A 420 12.78 -5.38 -9.73
C SER A 420 11.58 -4.84 -8.94
N SER A 421 11.29 -5.40 -7.78
CA SER A 421 10.30 -4.89 -6.83
C SER A 421 10.88 -3.86 -5.86
N GLY A 422 12.21 -3.74 -5.79
CA GLY A 422 12.93 -2.89 -4.85
C GLY A 422 12.93 -1.42 -5.24
N ALA A 423 12.95 -0.56 -4.22
CA ALA A 423 13.05 0.88 -4.38
C ALA A 423 14.15 1.45 -3.48
N ILE A 424 15.04 2.25 -4.03
CA ILE A 424 16.01 3.05 -3.29
C ILE A 424 15.59 4.51 -3.37
N ASN A 425 15.10 5.05 -2.25
CA ASN A 425 14.60 6.41 -2.12
C ASN A 425 15.47 7.27 -1.19
N GLY A 426 16.54 6.69 -0.62
CA GLY A 426 17.46 7.34 0.30
C GLY A 426 18.54 6.38 0.75
N GLY A 427 19.33 6.76 1.74
CA GLY A 427 20.49 6.02 2.24
C GLY A 427 21.80 6.49 1.63
N THR A 428 22.92 6.07 2.25
CA THR A 428 24.30 6.35 1.80
C THR A 428 24.97 5.05 1.39
N PHE A 429 25.56 5.01 0.21
CA PHE A 429 26.11 3.80 -0.36
C PHE A 429 27.60 3.99 -0.67
N THR A 430 28.45 3.14 -0.09
CA THR A 430 29.88 3.13 -0.34
C THR A 430 30.38 1.84 -0.99
N GLY A 431 29.54 0.79 -0.97
CA GLY A 431 29.80 -0.50 -1.61
C GLY A 431 29.43 -0.55 -3.09
N THR A 432 29.28 -1.74 -3.61
CA THR A 432 28.77 -2.00 -4.97
C THR A 432 27.26 -2.03 -4.97
N ILE A 433 26.63 -1.36 -5.93
CA ILE A 433 25.17 -1.41 -6.10
C ILE A 433 24.85 -1.98 -7.48
N THR A 434 23.94 -2.98 -7.49
CA THR A 434 23.38 -3.57 -8.71
C THR A 434 21.88 -3.34 -8.71
N ASN A 435 21.37 -2.64 -9.72
CA ASN A 435 19.93 -2.42 -9.88
C ASN A 435 19.38 -3.36 -10.95
N ASN A 436 18.54 -4.31 -10.53
CA ASN A 436 17.88 -5.29 -11.40
C ASN A 436 16.48 -4.79 -11.78
N ASP A 437 16.40 -3.69 -12.53
CA ASP A 437 15.15 -3.02 -12.94
C ASP A 437 14.32 -2.43 -11.78
N GLY A 438 14.86 -2.34 -10.59
CA GLY A 438 14.23 -1.68 -9.44
C GLY A 438 14.19 -0.16 -9.60
N THR A 439 13.45 0.50 -8.75
CA THR A 439 13.35 1.96 -8.73
C THR A 439 14.51 2.57 -7.95
N VAL A 440 15.14 3.61 -8.49
CA VAL A 440 16.13 4.43 -7.80
C VAL A 440 15.72 5.89 -7.95
N SER A 441 15.15 6.49 -6.91
CA SER A 441 14.68 7.88 -6.92
C SER A 441 15.44 8.81 -5.97
N GLY A 442 16.31 8.24 -5.13
CA GLY A 442 17.13 9.00 -4.17
C GLY A 442 18.28 8.16 -3.65
N GLY A 443 19.06 8.71 -2.74
CA GLY A 443 20.23 8.11 -2.13
C GLY A 443 21.54 8.84 -2.49
N ASP A 444 22.53 8.72 -1.61
CA ASP A 444 23.87 9.23 -1.84
C ASP A 444 24.77 8.08 -2.32
N PHE A 445 25.12 8.12 -3.60
CA PHE A 445 25.97 7.14 -4.27
C PHE A 445 27.39 7.68 -4.53
N SER A 446 27.74 8.87 -4.02
CA SER A 446 29.04 9.52 -4.26
C SER A 446 30.21 8.64 -3.81
N GLY A 447 30.02 7.91 -2.69
CA GLY A 447 30.98 6.95 -2.15
C GLY A 447 30.95 5.56 -2.80
N ALA A 448 29.96 5.22 -3.61
CA ALA A 448 29.81 3.88 -4.16
C ALA A 448 31.04 3.44 -4.97
N THR A 449 31.49 2.21 -4.82
CA THR A 449 32.60 1.67 -5.62
C THR A 449 32.17 1.43 -7.06
N THR A 450 31.01 0.86 -7.27
CA THR A 450 30.46 0.56 -8.59
C THR A 450 28.95 0.73 -8.58
N LEU A 451 28.41 1.33 -9.65
CA LEU A 451 26.99 1.30 -9.98
C LEU A 451 26.82 0.43 -11.23
N SER A 452 25.91 -0.50 -11.20
CA SER A 452 25.67 -1.46 -12.29
C SER A 452 24.19 -1.83 -12.40
N GLY A 453 23.85 -2.56 -13.45
CA GLY A 453 22.47 -2.93 -13.74
C GLY A 453 21.75 -1.89 -14.57
N THR A 454 20.44 -1.79 -14.44
CA THR A 454 19.60 -0.96 -15.33
C THR A 454 18.70 0.00 -14.56
N LEU A 455 18.48 1.18 -15.16
CA LEU A 455 17.44 2.11 -14.76
C LEU A 455 16.28 2.02 -15.76
N VAL A 456 15.08 2.03 -15.28
CA VAL A 456 13.87 2.08 -16.11
C VAL A 456 13.33 3.51 -16.10
N ILE A 457 13.36 4.16 -17.26
CA ILE A 457 12.89 5.52 -17.44
C ILE A 457 11.50 5.44 -18.09
N THR A 458 10.54 6.14 -17.52
CA THR A 458 9.17 6.19 -18.05
C THR A 458 8.98 7.44 -18.85
N PHE A 459 8.40 7.31 -20.04
CA PHE A 459 7.97 8.41 -20.89
C PHE A 459 6.44 8.43 -20.91
N ASP A 460 5.85 9.42 -20.25
CA ASP A 460 4.41 9.68 -20.27
C ASP A 460 4.09 10.63 -21.42
N PRO A 461 3.46 10.17 -22.49
CA PRO A 461 3.17 11.00 -23.64
C PRO A 461 2.11 12.08 -23.36
N ASN A 462 1.43 12.01 -22.21
CA ASN A 462 0.47 13.01 -21.74
C ASN A 462 -0.59 13.41 -22.82
N ASN A 463 -0.97 12.44 -23.65
CA ASN A 463 -1.96 12.58 -24.72
C ASN A 463 -3.09 11.56 -24.59
N GLY A 464 -3.10 10.75 -23.52
CA GLY A 464 -4.04 9.66 -23.28
C GLY A 464 -3.54 8.28 -23.71
N ASP A 465 -2.41 8.21 -24.38
CA ASP A 465 -1.73 6.95 -24.70
C ASP A 465 -1.04 6.38 -23.47
N GLN A 466 -0.70 5.10 -23.54
CA GLN A 466 0.04 4.44 -22.45
C GLN A 466 1.49 4.93 -22.43
N PRO A 467 2.06 5.14 -21.24
CA PRO A 467 3.47 5.45 -21.09
C PRO A 467 4.35 4.35 -21.68
N SER A 468 5.46 4.75 -22.27
CA SER A 468 6.52 3.85 -22.73
C SER A 468 7.69 3.86 -21.76
N THR A 469 8.56 2.85 -21.82
CA THR A 469 9.75 2.77 -20.98
C THR A 469 11.01 2.54 -21.81
N GLN A 470 12.11 3.13 -21.34
CA GLN A 470 13.46 2.89 -21.84
C GLN A 470 14.32 2.38 -20.70
N LYS A 471 15.03 1.26 -20.93
CA LYS A 471 16.05 0.76 -20.01
C LYS A 471 17.42 1.27 -20.43
N VAL A 472 18.16 1.77 -19.46
CA VAL A 472 19.54 2.26 -19.67
C VAL A 472 20.47 1.67 -18.61
N ASN A 473 21.72 1.47 -18.95
CA ASN A 473 22.74 1.00 -18.01
C ASN A 473 23.00 2.06 -16.94
N TRP A 474 22.92 1.65 -15.67
CA TRP A 474 23.20 2.54 -14.55
C TRP A 474 24.71 2.70 -14.31
N SER A 475 25.17 3.93 -14.21
CA SER A 475 26.57 4.25 -13.94
C SER A 475 26.69 5.59 -13.22
N LYS A 476 27.87 5.88 -12.67
CA LYS A 476 28.17 7.18 -12.03
C LYS A 476 28.11 8.37 -13.00
N ASP A 477 28.48 8.14 -14.25
CA ASP A 477 28.47 9.19 -15.28
C ASP A 477 27.06 9.48 -15.78
N GLY A 478 26.14 8.60 -15.47
CA GLY A 478 24.77 8.59 -15.97
C GLY A 478 24.66 7.98 -17.36
N ALA A 479 23.46 7.90 -17.89
CA ALA A 479 23.16 7.35 -19.21
C ALA A 479 22.38 8.34 -20.06
N ALA A 480 22.67 8.40 -21.35
CA ALA A 480 21.89 9.18 -22.31
C ALA A 480 20.56 8.49 -22.60
N LEU A 481 19.52 9.30 -22.88
CA LEU A 481 18.22 8.83 -23.32
C LEU A 481 17.99 9.14 -24.79
N THR A 482 17.10 8.37 -25.41
CA THR A 482 16.59 8.64 -26.74
C THR A 482 15.15 9.08 -26.66
N ALA A 483 14.81 10.21 -27.27
CA ALA A 483 13.43 10.72 -27.30
C ALA A 483 12.51 9.71 -28.01
N PRO A 484 11.43 9.21 -27.38
CA PRO A 484 10.47 8.40 -28.09
C PRO A 484 9.66 9.27 -29.04
N ALA A 485 9.27 8.69 -30.16
CA ALA A 485 8.28 9.32 -31.04
C ALA A 485 6.93 9.37 -30.34
N SER A 486 6.31 10.55 -30.31
CA SER A 486 4.98 10.75 -29.77
C SER A 486 4.21 11.77 -30.60
N THR A 487 2.92 11.57 -30.76
CA THR A 487 2.03 12.45 -31.52
C THR A 487 0.80 12.75 -30.69
N ASN A 488 0.28 13.96 -30.84
CA ASN A 488 -0.98 14.36 -30.25
C ASN A 488 -1.74 15.18 -31.31
N GLU A 489 -2.90 14.71 -31.70
CA GLU A 489 -3.66 15.35 -32.80
C GLU A 489 -3.91 16.83 -32.48
N GLY A 490 -3.62 17.69 -33.45
CA GLY A 490 -3.79 19.12 -33.28
C GLY A 490 -2.77 19.82 -32.34
N HIS A 491 -1.73 19.09 -31.89
CA HIS A 491 -0.70 19.65 -31.04
C HIS A 491 0.70 19.38 -31.58
N SER A 492 1.65 20.24 -31.26
CA SER A 492 3.08 20.08 -31.50
C SER A 492 3.77 19.76 -30.18
N LEU A 493 4.72 18.83 -30.19
CA LEU A 493 5.50 18.47 -28.99
C LEU A 493 6.48 19.61 -28.67
N ASP A 494 6.27 20.29 -27.55
CA ASP A 494 7.26 21.26 -27.04
C ASP A 494 8.51 20.55 -26.53
N GLY A 495 8.33 19.43 -25.81
CA GLY A 495 9.44 18.61 -25.30
C GLY A 495 9.01 17.66 -24.22
N TRP A 496 10.02 17.02 -23.64
CA TRP A 496 9.87 16.12 -22.50
C TRP A 496 10.36 16.82 -21.22
N TYR A 497 9.59 16.74 -20.15
CA TYR A 497 9.82 17.45 -18.89
C TYR A 497 9.83 16.50 -17.72
N TYR A 498 10.60 16.81 -16.69
CA TYR A 498 10.62 16.09 -15.42
C TYR A 498 10.46 17.05 -14.26
N ASP A 499 10.03 16.52 -13.12
CA ASP A 499 9.97 17.26 -11.87
C ASP A 499 11.34 17.27 -11.21
N ASN A 500 11.94 18.44 -11.12
CA ASN A 500 13.17 18.68 -10.39
C ASN A 500 12.84 19.40 -9.08
N ASN A 501 12.50 18.62 -8.04
CA ASN A 501 12.14 19.12 -6.71
C ASN A 501 11.02 20.19 -6.73
N GLY A 502 9.94 19.92 -7.43
CA GLY A 502 8.80 20.83 -7.58
C GLY A 502 8.95 21.86 -8.70
N THR A 503 10.05 21.78 -9.47
CA THR A 503 10.26 22.64 -10.66
C THR A 503 10.21 21.79 -11.90
N GLU A 504 9.22 22.03 -12.78
CA GLU A 504 9.15 21.40 -14.08
C GLU A 504 10.30 21.83 -14.96
N THR A 505 11.16 20.90 -15.35
CA THR A 505 12.39 21.17 -16.11
C THR A 505 12.39 20.39 -17.43
N LYS A 506 12.74 21.07 -18.52
CA LYS A 506 12.81 20.45 -19.84
C LYS A 506 14.07 19.61 -19.96
N TRP A 507 13.91 18.35 -20.41
CA TRP A 507 15.02 17.42 -20.65
C TRP A 507 15.72 17.74 -21.97
N ASN A 508 17.05 17.85 -21.91
CA ASN A 508 17.89 18.00 -23.11
C ASN A 508 18.55 16.66 -23.46
N PHE A 509 18.06 16.00 -24.50
CA PHE A 509 18.55 14.68 -24.92
C PHE A 509 20.01 14.65 -25.38
N ASP A 510 20.58 15.77 -25.76
CA ASP A 510 21.97 15.89 -26.21
C ASP A 510 22.97 16.09 -25.05
N MET A 511 22.49 16.61 -23.91
CA MET A 511 23.38 17.05 -22.82
C MET A 511 23.08 16.36 -21.48
N ASP A 512 21.81 16.07 -21.21
CA ASP A 512 21.42 15.52 -19.92
C ASP A 512 21.68 14.02 -19.87
N THR A 513 22.11 13.55 -18.69
CA THR A 513 22.26 12.12 -18.42
C THR A 513 21.43 11.72 -17.21
N VAL A 514 20.78 10.58 -17.29
CA VAL A 514 19.96 10.04 -16.22
C VAL A 514 20.83 9.27 -15.23
N LYS A 515 20.63 9.56 -13.94
CA LYS A 515 21.35 8.91 -12.82
C LYS A 515 20.42 8.19 -11.85
N CYS A 516 19.12 8.36 -12.01
CA CYS A 516 18.10 7.74 -11.19
C CYS A 516 16.87 7.40 -12.05
N THR A 517 15.98 6.56 -11.53
CA THR A 517 14.69 6.28 -12.16
C THR A 517 13.83 7.55 -12.14
N MET A 518 13.25 7.90 -13.28
CA MET A 518 12.46 9.10 -13.41
C MET A 518 11.35 8.92 -14.45
N THR A 519 10.39 9.83 -14.42
CA THR A 519 9.36 9.94 -15.44
C THR A 519 9.56 11.25 -16.19
N LEU A 520 9.65 11.16 -17.51
CA LEU A 520 9.61 12.28 -18.42
C LEU A 520 8.21 12.40 -19.00
N LYS A 521 7.61 13.57 -18.89
CA LYS A 521 6.27 13.87 -19.34
C LYS A 521 6.28 14.79 -20.55
N ALA A 522 5.57 14.41 -21.60
CA ALA A 522 5.46 15.25 -22.79
C ALA A 522 4.65 16.52 -22.49
N LYS A 523 5.09 17.64 -23.02
CA LYS A 523 4.38 18.92 -23.04
C LYS A 523 4.01 19.29 -24.45
N TRP A 524 2.77 19.64 -24.63
CA TRP A 524 2.18 19.89 -25.93
C TRP A 524 1.72 21.34 -26.05
N GLU A 525 1.94 21.92 -27.20
CA GLU A 525 1.42 23.21 -27.58
C GLU A 525 0.35 23.03 -28.68
N LEU A 526 -0.66 23.90 -28.66
CA LEU A 526 -1.68 23.88 -29.71
C LEU A 526 -1.03 24.24 -31.04
N SER A 527 -1.23 23.39 -32.03
CA SER A 527 -0.72 23.62 -33.39
C SER A 527 -1.43 24.80 -34.06
N THR A 528 -0.65 25.61 -34.74
CA THR A 528 -1.15 26.67 -35.63
C THR A 528 -0.98 26.25 -37.08
N TYR A 529 -1.98 26.51 -37.88
CA TYR A 529 -2.01 26.15 -39.30
C TYR A 529 -2.27 27.37 -40.15
N SER A 530 -1.70 27.41 -41.35
CA SER A 530 -1.93 28.48 -42.31
C SER A 530 -3.27 28.30 -43.05
N VAL A 531 -3.89 29.43 -43.37
CA VAL A 531 -5.07 29.51 -44.21
C VAL A 531 -4.74 30.33 -45.45
N THR A 532 -5.02 29.80 -46.60
CA THR A 532 -4.89 30.49 -47.87
C THR A 532 -6.27 30.71 -48.47
N LEU A 533 -6.66 31.96 -48.67
CA LEU A 533 -7.91 32.33 -49.32
C LEU A 533 -7.65 32.75 -50.77
N GLN A 534 -8.03 31.89 -51.71
CA GLN A 534 -7.96 32.14 -53.17
C GLN A 534 -9.20 32.94 -53.56
N THR A 535 -9.05 34.28 -53.66
CA THR A 535 -10.16 35.22 -53.83
C THR A 535 -10.68 35.33 -55.28
N ASP A 536 -9.94 34.79 -56.25
CA ASP A 536 -10.28 34.85 -57.69
C ASP A 536 -10.68 36.26 -58.15
N GLY A 537 -9.86 37.25 -57.80
CA GLY A 537 -10.10 38.65 -58.12
C GLY A 537 -11.03 39.40 -57.19
N GLY A 538 -11.50 38.79 -56.11
CA GLY A 538 -12.20 39.47 -55.06
C GLY A 538 -11.22 40.16 -54.07
N THR A 539 -11.68 41.19 -53.40
CA THR A 539 -10.95 41.94 -52.37
C THR A 539 -11.62 41.73 -51.04
N ILE A 540 -10.85 41.22 -50.05
CA ILE A 540 -11.32 41.06 -48.67
C ILE A 540 -11.15 42.42 -47.95
N ALA A 541 -12.13 42.79 -47.14
CA ALA A 541 -12.09 44.03 -46.34
C ALA A 541 -10.94 43.97 -45.33
N SER A 542 -10.27 45.10 -45.11
CA SER A 542 -9.13 45.19 -44.20
C SER A 542 -9.50 44.73 -42.79
N GLY A 543 -8.67 43.82 -42.23
CA GLY A 543 -8.89 43.24 -40.89
C GLY A 543 -9.87 42.06 -40.90
N LYS A 544 -10.27 41.58 -42.06
CA LYS A 544 -11.12 40.38 -42.27
C LYS A 544 -10.36 39.22 -42.89
N GLU A 545 -9.07 39.42 -43.15
CA GLU A 545 -8.20 38.40 -43.70
C GLU A 545 -7.99 37.29 -42.69
N VAL A 546 -8.16 36.03 -43.09
CA VAL A 546 -7.86 34.86 -42.30
C VAL A 546 -6.64 34.19 -42.90
N THR A 547 -5.48 34.33 -42.22
CA THR A 547 -4.20 33.79 -42.69
C THR A 547 -3.77 32.56 -41.95
N GLY A 548 -4.44 32.24 -40.82
CA GLY A 548 -4.16 31.07 -40.03
C GLY A 548 -5.24 30.80 -38.98
N TYR A 549 -5.15 29.65 -38.33
CA TYR A 549 -5.99 29.25 -37.21
C TYR A 549 -5.21 28.37 -36.21
N THR A 550 -5.68 28.32 -34.98
CA THR A 550 -5.13 27.48 -33.92
C THR A 550 -6.10 26.34 -33.62
N TYR A 551 -5.58 25.12 -33.49
CA TYR A 551 -6.36 23.99 -33.05
C TYR A 551 -7.06 24.30 -31.73
N GLY A 552 -8.27 23.84 -31.53
CA GLY A 552 -9.10 24.17 -30.36
C GLY A 552 -9.91 25.46 -30.54
N THR A 553 -9.51 26.38 -31.42
CA THR A 553 -10.20 27.66 -31.63
C THR A 553 -10.88 27.71 -33.01
N GLY A 554 -10.19 27.26 -34.05
CA GLY A 554 -10.66 27.40 -35.44
C GLY A 554 -10.58 28.83 -35.97
N ALA A 555 -11.32 29.15 -37.03
CA ALA A 555 -11.45 30.49 -37.58
C ALA A 555 -12.74 30.63 -38.37
N VAL A 556 -13.37 31.80 -38.30
CA VAL A 556 -14.52 32.13 -39.13
C VAL A 556 -14.03 32.75 -40.46
N LEU A 557 -14.46 32.20 -41.56
CA LEU A 557 -14.08 32.70 -42.87
C LEU A 557 -14.83 34.01 -43.22
N PRO A 558 -14.24 34.90 -44.07
CA PRO A 558 -14.91 36.11 -44.49
C PRO A 558 -16.27 35.84 -45.11
N THR A 559 -17.29 36.58 -44.68
CA THR A 559 -18.68 36.44 -45.14
C THR A 559 -18.92 37.25 -46.43
N THR A 560 -20.14 37.17 -46.98
CA THR A 560 -20.57 37.98 -48.11
C THR A 560 -20.42 39.50 -47.90
N ASN A 561 -20.36 39.93 -46.63
CA ASN A 561 -20.18 41.35 -46.31
C ASN A 561 -18.69 41.75 -46.20
N ASP A 562 -17.82 40.78 -46.13
CA ASP A 562 -16.38 40.98 -45.88
C ASP A 562 -15.54 40.84 -47.18
N ILE A 563 -16.14 40.37 -48.30
CA ILE A 563 -15.44 40.22 -49.60
C ILE A 563 -16.28 40.78 -50.74
N THR A 564 -15.65 41.49 -51.63
CA THR A 564 -16.33 42.11 -52.76
C THR A 564 -15.57 41.85 -54.06
N ARG A 565 -16.34 41.70 -55.15
CA ARG A 565 -15.81 41.66 -56.54
C ARG A 565 -16.79 42.39 -57.44
N GLU A 566 -16.29 43.38 -58.15
CA GLU A 566 -17.13 44.21 -58.98
C GLU A 566 -17.85 43.35 -60.08
N GLY A 567 -19.17 43.51 -60.16
CA GLY A 567 -20.01 42.79 -61.14
C GLY A 567 -20.29 41.34 -60.76
N TYR A 568 -19.93 40.87 -59.56
CA TYR A 568 -20.17 39.51 -59.10
C TYR A 568 -20.77 39.49 -57.70
N ARG A 569 -21.49 38.41 -57.40
CA ARG A 569 -21.98 38.04 -56.07
C ARG A 569 -21.12 36.91 -55.52
N PHE A 570 -20.74 37.00 -54.28
CA PHE A 570 -20.02 35.94 -53.58
C PHE A 570 -20.99 34.83 -53.19
N ASP A 571 -20.66 33.59 -53.53
CA ASP A 571 -21.49 32.42 -53.29
C ASP A 571 -20.92 31.55 -52.13
N GLY A 572 -19.74 31.88 -51.62
CA GLY A 572 -19.12 31.19 -50.49
C GLY A 572 -17.71 30.69 -50.79
N TRP A 573 -17.08 30.22 -49.75
CA TRP A 573 -15.77 29.58 -49.79
C TRP A 573 -15.92 28.09 -50.01
N TYR A 574 -15.11 27.49 -50.87
CA TYR A 574 -15.09 26.04 -51.13
C TYR A 574 -13.71 25.47 -50.87
N ALA A 575 -13.66 24.20 -50.36
CA ALA A 575 -12.41 23.52 -50.01
C ALA A 575 -11.61 23.07 -51.26
N ASP A 576 -12.23 23.05 -52.43
CA ASP A 576 -11.58 22.68 -53.69
C ASP A 576 -11.93 23.65 -54.81
N SER A 577 -11.04 23.74 -55.80
CA SER A 577 -11.18 24.66 -56.94
C SER A 577 -12.27 24.28 -57.94
N SER A 578 -12.86 23.11 -57.86
CA SER A 578 -14.00 22.67 -58.69
C SER A 578 -15.35 23.10 -58.08
N PHE A 579 -15.32 23.69 -56.89
CA PHE A 579 -16.46 24.13 -56.08
C PHE A 579 -17.43 22.98 -55.75
N SER A 580 -16.91 21.81 -55.49
CA SER A 580 -17.69 20.64 -55.06
C SER A 580 -18.13 20.75 -53.57
N GLY A 581 -19.28 20.15 -53.28
CA GLY A 581 -19.83 20.16 -51.92
C GLY A 581 -20.55 21.47 -51.52
N SER A 582 -20.67 21.71 -50.24
CA SER A 582 -21.29 22.90 -49.66
C SER A 582 -20.25 23.98 -49.35
N PRO A 583 -20.63 25.25 -49.36
CA PRO A 583 -19.74 26.32 -48.95
C PRO A 583 -19.30 26.15 -47.49
N VAL A 584 -18.05 26.46 -47.20
CA VAL A 584 -17.46 26.46 -45.86
C VAL A 584 -17.54 27.86 -45.29
N THR A 585 -18.05 28.00 -44.08
CA THR A 585 -18.19 29.28 -43.36
C THR A 585 -17.18 29.46 -42.24
N GLU A 586 -16.66 28.36 -41.73
CA GLU A 586 -15.70 28.35 -40.62
C GLU A 586 -14.76 27.17 -40.73
N ILE A 587 -13.61 27.29 -40.11
CA ILE A 587 -12.70 26.21 -39.77
C ILE A 587 -13.00 25.86 -38.31
N THR A 588 -13.36 24.61 -38.06
CA THR A 588 -13.74 24.21 -36.71
C THR A 588 -12.52 24.08 -35.79
N GLY A 589 -12.73 24.10 -34.48
CA GLY A 589 -11.65 23.87 -33.50
C GLY A 589 -11.01 22.50 -33.59
N THR A 590 -11.61 21.53 -34.29
CA THR A 590 -11.08 20.17 -34.45
C THR A 590 -10.38 19.95 -35.79
N ASP A 591 -10.38 20.95 -36.65
CA ASP A 591 -9.67 20.89 -37.94
C ASP A 591 -8.14 20.88 -37.71
N THR A 592 -7.43 20.13 -38.55
CA THR A 592 -5.97 20.05 -38.56
C THR A 592 -5.42 20.33 -39.95
N GLY A 593 -4.13 20.71 -40.02
CA GLY A 593 -3.41 20.96 -41.26
C GLY A 593 -3.71 22.31 -41.90
N ASN A 594 -2.86 22.70 -42.82
CA ASN A 594 -3.05 23.93 -43.60
C ASN A 594 -4.28 23.83 -44.52
N LYS A 595 -5.07 24.89 -44.61
CA LYS A 595 -6.30 24.94 -45.37
C LYS A 595 -6.17 25.92 -46.54
N THR A 596 -6.76 25.58 -47.67
CA THR A 596 -6.92 26.48 -48.83
C THR A 596 -8.38 26.50 -49.21
N PHE A 597 -8.94 27.69 -49.30
CA PHE A 597 -10.34 27.88 -49.74
C PHE A 597 -10.39 28.75 -50.97
N TYR A 598 -11.33 28.45 -51.84
CA TYR A 598 -11.55 29.11 -53.16
C TYR A 598 -12.86 29.84 -53.10
N ALA A 599 -12.82 31.14 -53.44
CA ALA A 599 -14.01 31.98 -53.54
C ALA A 599 -14.79 31.64 -54.83
N LYS A 600 -16.05 31.28 -54.63
CA LYS A 600 -16.98 31.12 -55.78
C LYS A 600 -17.74 32.39 -56.02
N TRP A 601 -17.82 32.76 -57.26
CA TRP A 601 -18.48 33.96 -57.71
C TRP A 601 -19.52 33.70 -58.85
N THR A 602 -20.70 34.24 -58.63
CA THR A 602 -21.73 34.29 -59.72
C THR A 602 -21.80 35.69 -60.27
N ARG A 603 -21.68 35.82 -61.60
CA ARG A 603 -21.78 37.11 -62.29
C ARG A 603 -23.16 37.72 -62.08
N ASN A 604 -23.23 38.97 -61.61
CA ASN A 604 -24.48 39.73 -61.54
C ASN A 604 -25.03 39.92 -62.93
N THR A 605 -25.95 39.03 -63.34
CA THR A 605 -26.78 39.29 -64.58
C THR A 605 -27.83 40.27 -64.14
N THR A 606 -27.64 41.53 -64.53
CA THR A 606 -28.70 42.52 -64.48
C THR A 606 -29.76 42.02 -65.38
N PRO A 607 -30.99 41.75 -64.95
CA PRO A 607 -32.05 41.47 -65.94
C PRO A 607 -32.24 42.72 -66.81
N ILE A 608 -32.15 42.60 -68.10
CA ILE A 608 -32.58 43.65 -69.07
C ILE A 608 -34.07 43.80 -68.84
N ILE A 609 -34.51 44.86 -68.16
CA ILE A 609 -35.87 45.19 -67.93
C ILE A 609 -36.34 45.76 -69.29
N SER A 610 -36.90 44.89 -70.05
CA SER A 610 -37.67 45.30 -71.28
C SER A 610 -39.13 45.32 -70.88
N GLY A 611 -39.64 46.54 -70.62
CA GLY A 611 -41.06 46.89 -70.50
C GLY A 611 -41.82 46.31 -69.26
N ASN A 612 -42.38 47.17 -68.52
CA ASN A 612 -43.48 47.04 -67.52
C ASN A 612 -43.63 45.76 -66.62
N THR A 613 -42.66 44.85 -66.63
CA THR A 613 -42.69 43.65 -65.81
C THR A 613 -41.84 43.85 -64.51
N ILE A 614 -42.41 43.51 -63.36
CA ILE A 614 -41.78 43.68 -62.07
C ILE A 614 -41.73 42.33 -61.37
N ASN A 615 -40.60 42.01 -60.81
CA ASN A 615 -40.43 40.78 -59.99
C ASN A 615 -41.03 40.98 -58.62
N TYR A 616 -41.64 39.91 -58.09
CA TYR A 616 -42.08 39.77 -56.67
C TYR A 616 -41.68 38.46 -56.13
N ILE A 617 -41.68 38.34 -54.77
CA ILE A 617 -41.20 37.17 -54.03
C ILE A 617 -42.38 36.55 -53.28
N VAL A 618 -42.42 35.22 -53.26
CA VAL A 618 -43.30 34.44 -52.42
C VAL A 618 -42.44 33.61 -51.40
N GLU A 619 -42.62 33.85 -50.14
CA GLU A 619 -41.92 33.12 -49.07
C GLU A 619 -42.92 32.21 -48.34
N HIS A 620 -42.52 30.95 -48.15
CA HIS A 620 -43.27 29.95 -47.44
C HIS A 620 -42.62 29.67 -46.06
N TYR A 621 -43.35 29.84 -44.98
CA TYR A 621 -42.88 29.65 -43.60
C TYR A 621 -43.60 28.50 -42.94
N LYS A 622 -42.86 27.63 -42.30
CA LYS A 622 -43.39 26.50 -41.50
C LYS A 622 -43.11 26.72 -40.04
N THR A 623 -44.06 26.32 -39.15
CA THR A 623 -43.83 26.36 -37.73
C THR A 623 -43.34 25.02 -37.18
N ASP A 624 -42.44 25.06 -36.18
CA ASP A 624 -42.05 23.92 -35.35
C ASP A 624 -42.71 23.93 -33.95
N GLY A 625 -43.68 24.83 -33.74
CA GLY A 625 -44.35 25.06 -32.47
C GLY A 625 -43.71 26.17 -31.63
N SER A 626 -42.51 26.63 -31.93
CA SER A 626 -41.83 27.74 -31.26
C SER A 626 -41.78 29.05 -32.06
N GLY A 627 -42.04 28.95 -33.35
CA GLY A 627 -42.03 30.09 -34.26
C GLY A 627 -42.16 29.64 -35.73
N TYR A 628 -42.13 30.58 -36.68
CA TYR A 628 -42.13 30.25 -38.10
C TYR A 628 -40.75 30.44 -38.72
N THR A 629 -40.25 29.44 -39.41
CA THR A 629 -38.97 29.43 -40.12
C THR A 629 -39.22 29.41 -41.62
N LEU A 630 -38.43 30.17 -42.42
CA LEU A 630 -38.50 30.18 -43.87
C LEU A 630 -38.13 28.80 -44.44
N ALA A 631 -39.08 28.19 -45.13
CA ALA A 631 -38.94 26.87 -45.72
C ALA A 631 -38.59 26.93 -47.21
N GLU A 632 -39.14 27.89 -47.93
CA GLU A 632 -38.94 28.00 -49.39
C GLU A 632 -39.19 29.44 -49.86
N THR A 633 -38.48 29.86 -50.90
CA THR A 633 -38.67 31.15 -51.57
C THR A 633 -38.90 30.95 -53.05
N GLU A 634 -39.97 31.55 -53.58
CA GLU A 634 -40.25 31.55 -55.01
C GLU A 634 -40.10 32.96 -55.56
N HIS A 635 -39.61 33.05 -56.79
CA HIS A 635 -39.49 34.30 -57.56
C HIS A 635 -40.45 34.27 -58.74
N SER A 636 -41.28 35.28 -58.81
CA SER A 636 -42.29 35.43 -59.88
C SER A 636 -42.25 36.85 -60.40
N ALA A 637 -42.92 37.06 -61.56
CA ALA A 637 -42.96 38.36 -62.22
C ALA A 637 -44.38 38.67 -62.76
N GLY A 638 -44.77 39.97 -62.71
CA GLY A 638 -46.04 40.44 -63.15
C GLY A 638 -45.94 41.91 -63.67
N LYS A 639 -46.99 42.50 -64.21
CA LYS A 639 -46.94 43.90 -64.74
C LYS A 639 -47.22 44.89 -63.59
N THR A 640 -46.61 46.05 -63.66
CA THR A 640 -46.91 47.15 -62.75
C THR A 640 -48.42 47.44 -62.75
N GLY A 641 -49.04 47.47 -61.59
CA GLY A 641 -50.46 47.67 -61.36
C GLY A 641 -51.27 46.39 -61.20
N ASP A 642 -50.64 45.22 -61.48
CA ASP A 642 -51.30 43.92 -61.30
C ASP A 642 -51.41 43.60 -59.88
N THR A 643 -52.46 43.01 -59.41
CA THR A 643 -52.55 42.35 -58.10
C THR A 643 -52.17 40.87 -58.31
N VAL A 644 -51.06 40.50 -57.68
CA VAL A 644 -50.56 39.15 -57.76
C VAL A 644 -51.00 38.39 -56.51
N THR A 645 -51.29 37.10 -56.62
CA THR A 645 -51.76 36.21 -55.58
C THR A 645 -50.88 34.97 -55.56
N ALA A 646 -50.35 34.63 -54.44
CA ALA A 646 -49.60 33.37 -54.25
C ALA A 646 -50.57 32.24 -53.95
N THR A 647 -50.33 31.11 -54.58
CA THR A 647 -51.10 29.87 -54.29
C THR A 647 -50.40 29.07 -53.17
N PRO A 648 -51.12 28.74 -52.10
CA PRO A 648 -50.55 27.91 -51.07
C PRO A 648 -50.09 26.53 -51.60
N LYS A 649 -48.93 26.10 -51.20
CA LYS A 649 -48.40 24.75 -51.49
C LYS A 649 -48.93 23.74 -50.48
N THR A 650 -48.93 22.49 -50.86
CA THR A 650 -49.19 21.39 -49.97
C THR A 650 -47.86 20.90 -49.36
N TYR A 651 -47.74 20.88 -48.06
CA TYR A 651 -46.63 20.30 -47.33
C TYR A 651 -47.13 19.18 -46.41
N GLU A 652 -46.55 18.03 -46.49
CA GLU A 652 -46.91 16.90 -45.67
C GLU A 652 -46.74 17.24 -44.19
N GLY A 653 -47.76 17.01 -43.36
CA GLY A 653 -47.75 17.36 -41.97
C GLY A 653 -48.08 18.82 -41.62
N PHE A 654 -48.40 19.67 -42.61
CA PHE A 654 -48.69 21.08 -42.39
C PHE A 654 -49.98 21.54 -43.11
N THR A 655 -50.71 22.43 -42.44
CA THR A 655 -51.86 23.08 -43.01
C THR A 655 -51.62 24.58 -43.21
N TYR A 656 -52.02 25.11 -44.37
CA TYR A 656 -51.89 26.53 -44.72
C TYR A 656 -52.74 27.37 -43.73
N ASN A 657 -52.11 28.42 -43.16
CA ASN A 657 -52.77 29.37 -42.25
C ASN A 657 -53.09 30.69 -42.93
N PRO A 658 -54.31 30.89 -43.46
CA PRO A 658 -54.67 32.12 -44.19
C PRO A 658 -54.79 33.32 -43.25
N ALA A 659 -54.97 33.12 -41.89
CA ALA A 659 -55.18 34.22 -40.98
C ALA A 659 -53.97 35.14 -40.78
N ILE A 660 -52.76 34.58 -40.94
CA ILE A 660 -51.52 35.32 -40.78
C ILE A 660 -50.71 35.44 -42.10
N SER A 661 -51.18 34.83 -43.18
CA SER A 661 -50.51 34.88 -44.46
C SER A 661 -50.89 36.12 -45.25
N THR A 662 -49.90 36.74 -45.90
CA THR A 662 -50.09 37.80 -46.89
C THR A 662 -50.02 37.14 -48.25
N SER A 663 -51.13 36.62 -48.75
CA SER A 663 -51.18 35.85 -49.96
C SER A 663 -51.40 36.71 -51.28
N SER A 664 -51.64 38.00 -51.15
CA SER A 664 -51.80 38.89 -52.35
C SER A 664 -51.19 40.25 -52.12
N GLY A 665 -50.74 40.88 -53.20
CA GLY A 665 -50.12 42.19 -53.17
C GLY A 665 -50.17 42.83 -54.57
N THR A 666 -50.25 44.19 -54.61
CA THR A 666 -50.28 44.91 -55.93
C THR A 666 -48.86 45.35 -56.25
N LEU A 667 -48.44 45.04 -57.46
CA LEU A 667 -47.14 45.38 -58.03
C LEU A 667 -47.01 46.86 -58.31
N LYS A 668 -46.05 47.52 -57.63
CA LYS A 668 -45.76 48.95 -57.82
C LYS A 668 -44.43 49.10 -58.56
N LYS A 669 -44.24 50.26 -59.22
CA LYS A 669 -42.95 50.57 -59.86
C LYS A 669 -41.84 50.57 -58.78
N ILE A 670 -40.85 49.72 -58.93
CA ILE A 670 -39.74 49.58 -58.01
C ILE A 670 -38.82 50.81 -58.15
N SER A 671 -38.58 51.53 -57.05
CA SER A 671 -37.61 52.61 -56.90
C SER A 671 -36.49 52.27 -55.89
N SER A 672 -36.71 51.27 -55.05
CA SER A 672 -35.72 50.73 -54.10
C SER A 672 -35.97 49.22 -53.87
N LEU A 673 -35.03 48.52 -53.31
CA LEU A 673 -35.18 47.10 -52.90
C LEU A 673 -36.36 46.87 -51.94
N GLU A 674 -36.74 47.88 -51.16
CA GLU A 674 -37.89 47.86 -50.26
C GLU A 674 -39.25 47.89 -50.99
N ASP A 675 -39.27 48.22 -52.26
CA ASP A 675 -40.49 48.27 -53.09
C ASP A 675 -40.86 46.90 -53.65
N ILE A 676 -40.04 45.86 -53.45
CA ILE A 676 -40.34 44.53 -53.95
C ILE A 676 -41.46 43.93 -53.07
N VAL A 677 -42.56 43.58 -53.80
CA VAL A 677 -43.69 42.90 -53.13
C VAL A 677 -43.27 41.50 -52.75
N THR A 678 -43.30 41.23 -51.39
CA THR A 678 -43.06 39.92 -50.81
C THR A 678 -44.34 39.38 -50.21
N LEU A 679 -44.85 38.28 -50.76
CA LEU A 679 -46.03 37.55 -50.28
C LEU A 679 -45.53 36.50 -49.33
N LYS A 680 -46.12 36.40 -48.13
CA LYS A 680 -45.70 35.46 -47.08
C LYS A 680 -46.80 34.49 -46.76
N LEU A 681 -46.57 33.22 -46.98
CA LEU A 681 -47.48 32.12 -46.67
C LEU A 681 -47.00 31.33 -45.51
N TYR A 682 -47.85 31.14 -44.52
CA TYR A 682 -47.53 30.43 -43.27
C TYR A 682 -48.27 29.12 -43.20
N TYR A 683 -47.65 28.11 -42.60
CA TYR A 683 -48.18 26.76 -42.49
C TYR A 683 -48.01 26.26 -41.08
N ASP A 684 -49.12 25.83 -40.44
CA ASP A 684 -49.13 25.25 -39.08
C ASP A 684 -48.98 23.73 -39.16
N VAL A 685 -48.39 23.14 -38.14
CA VAL A 685 -48.31 21.68 -37.95
C VAL A 685 -49.73 21.11 -37.77
N ASN A 686 -50.04 20.03 -38.47
CA ASN A 686 -51.34 19.33 -38.28
C ASN A 686 -51.37 18.75 -36.89
N ALA A 687 -52.40 19.03 -36.07
CA ALA A 687 -52.65 18.36 -34.82
C ALA A 687 -53.09 16.91 -35.12
N ASP A 688 -52.29 15.96 -34.66
CA ASP A 688 -52.68 14.53 -34.70
C ASP A 688 -54.00 14.30 -34.01
N THR A 689 -54.99 13.85 -34.79
CA THR A 689 -56.24 13.36 -34.26
C THR A 689 -56.05 11.89 -33.90
N GLU A 690 -56.01 11.59 -32.62
CA GLU A 690 -56.20 10.22 -32.12
C GLU A 690 -57.53 9.70 -32.62
N GLN A 691 -57.49 8.60 -33.35
CA GLN A 691 -58.69 7.79 -33.53
C GLN A 691 -58.36 6.31 -33.51
N GLU A 692 -58.76 5.71 -32.44
CA GLU A 692 -59.00 4.27 -32.21
C GLU A 692 -59.88 3.70 -33.29
N SER A 693 -59.52 2.58 -33.92
CA SER A 693 -60.49 1.61 -34.38
C SER A 693 -59.91 0.22 -34.62
N THR A 694 -60.52 -0.66 -33.96
CA THR A 694 -60.59 -2.09 -33.93
C THR A 694 -60.64 -2.78 -35.33
N ASP A 695 -59.91 -3.86 -35.37
CA ASP A 695 -60.25 -5.23 -35.74
C ASP A 695 -60.47 -5.62 -37.22
N SER A 696 -59.92 -6.79 -37.41
CA SER A 696 -60.29 -7.90 -38.32
C SER A 696 -59.75 -7.96 -39.76
N GLY A 697 -58.93 -8.95 -39.93
CA GLY A 697 -59.29 -10.07 -40.80
C GLY A 697 -58.57 -10.22 -42.13
N SER A 698 -57.81 -11.29 -42.17
CA SER A 698 -57.65 -12.27 -43.25
C SER A 698 -56.68 -11.99 -44.39
N GLU A 699 -55.70 -12.82 -44.43
CA GLU A 699 -55.23 -13.75 -45.49
C GLU A 699 -55.13 -13.25 -46.95
N GLU A 700 -53.98 -13.40 -47.58
CA GLU A 700 -53.36 -14.54 -48.25
C GLU A 700 -52.24 -14.11 -49.22
N LYS A 701 -51.14 -14.87 -49.08
CA LYS A 701 -50.17 -15.35 -50.10
C LYS A 701 -49.41 -14.49 -51.10
N ALA A 702 -48.15 -14.66 -50.92
CA ALA A 702 -47.11 -15.16 -51.87
C ALA A 702 -46.70 -14.25 -53.06
N ASP A 703 -45.48 -13.94 -53.22
CA ASP A 703 -44.30 -14.70 -53.69
C ASP A 703 -43.08 -13.81 -53.93
N ARG A 704 -41.93 -14.30 -53.44
CA ARG A 704 -40.56 -14.18 -53.97
C ARG A 704 -40.04 -12.85 -54.56
N GLU A 705 -39.00 -12.27 -54.08
CA GLU A 705 -37.54 -12.49 -54.24
C GLU A 705 -36.71 -11.41 -53.66
N ASN A 706 -35.90 -11.81 -52.70
CA ASN A 706 -34.47 -11.55 -52.40
C ASN A 706 -33.89 -10.12 -52.32
N PRO A 707 -32.80 -9.95 -51.58
CA PRO A 707 -32.85 -9.25 -50.27
C PRO A 707 -32.01 -7.97 -50.31
N SER A 708 -32.39 -7.03 -49.54
CA SER A 708 -31.53 -5.93 -49.09
C SER A 708 -31.76 -5.62 -47.61
N PRO A 709 -30.81 -5.07 -46.91
CA PRO A 709 -30.46 -5.51 -45.56
C PRO A 709 -31.45 -5.04 -44.46
N VAL A 710 -31.64 -5.94 -43.53
CA VAL A 710 -32.44 -5.75 -42.33
C VAL A 710 -31.92 -4.57 -41.50
N VAL A 711 -32.67 -3.50 -41.47
CA VAL A 711 -32.58 -2.49 -40.42
C VAL A 711 -33.11 -3.10 -39.16
N LYS A 712 -32.21 -3.45 -38.25
CA LYS A 712 -32.60 -3.85 -36.86
C LYS A 712 -33.38 -2.72 -36.21
N ASN A 713 -34.52 -3.05 -35.68
CA ASN A 713 -35.39 -2.21 -34.85
C ASN A 713 -34.53 -1.41 -33.86
N ALA A 714 -34.61 -0.10 -33.93
CA ALA A 714 -34.00 0.81 -32.98
C ALA A 714 -34.71 0.66 -31.63
N THR A 715 -33.98 0.14 -30.63
CA THR A 715 -34.41 0.21 -29.26
C THR A 715 -34.59 1.68 -28.86
N PRO A 716 -35.70 2.10 -28.26
CA PRO A 716 -35.87 3.47 -27.84
C PRO A 716 -34.83 3.87 -26.79
N TYR A 717 -34.15 4.98 -27.04
CA TYR A 717 -33.16 5.53 -26.15
C TYR A 717 -33.74 6.73 -25.38
N MET A 718 -33.31 6.86 -24.11
CA MET A 718 -33.45 8.09 -23.36
C MET A 718 -32.11 8.82 -23.36
N ILE A 719 -32.11 10.14 -23.42
CA ILE A 719 -30.89 10.95 -23.28
C ILE A 719 -30.68 11.30 -21.81
N TYR A 720 -29.52 10.96 -21.30
CA TYR A 720 -29.10 11.30 -19.94
C TYR A 720 -27.86 12.19 -19.95
N THR A 721 -27.92 13.34 -19.29
CA THR A 721 -26.76 14.22 -19.13
C THR A 721 -25.99 13.84 -17.88
N VAL A 722 -24.73 13.45 -18.04
CA VAL A 722 -23.82 13.03 -16.96
C VAL A 722 -23.61 14.18 -15.98
N GLN A 723 -23.86 13.93 -14.70
CA GLN A 723 -23.66 14.87 -13.61
C GLN A 723 -22.29 14.67 -12.96
N ALA A 724 -21.82 15.67 -12.18
CA ALA A 724 -20.57 15.54 -11.41
C ALA A 724 -20.68 14.39 -10.39
N GLY A 725 -19.74 13.44 -10.42
CA GLY A 725 -19.73 12.26 -9.57
C GLY A 725 -20.44 11.03 -10.15
N ASP A 726 -21.06 11.13 -11.33
CA ASP A 726 -21.68 9.99 -11.98
C ASP A 726 -20.66 8.96 -12.47
N THR A 727 -21.06 7.70 -12.38
CA THR A 727 -20.37 6.58 -13.02
C THR A 727 -21.34 5.84 -13.93
N LEU A 728 -20.85 5.18 -14.98
CA LEU A 728 -21.70 4.36 -15.84
C LEU A 728 -22.46 3.29 -15.06
N TRP A 729 -21.88 2.79 -13.99
CA TRP A 729 -22.54 1.83 -13.10
C TRP A 729 -23.74 2.43 -12.38
N ALA A 730 -23.59 3.65 -11.85
CA ALA A 730 -24.69 4.34 -11.16
C ALA A 730 -25.81 4.67 -12.15
N ILE A 731 -25.44 5.11 -13.36
CA ILE A 731 -26.40 5.41 -14.44
C ILE A 731 -27.11 4.12 -14.90
N ALA A 732 -26.36 3.04 -15.15
CA ALA A 732 -26.91 1.75 -15.55
C ALA A 732 -27.93 1.20 -14.53
N ARG A 733 -27.57 1.29 -13.25
CA ARG A 733 -28.45 0.89 -12.13
C ARG A 733 -29.70 1.77 -12.03
N LYS A 734 -29.55 3.09 -12.22
CA LYS A 734 -30.65 4.05 -12.15
C LYS A 734 -31.71 3.80 -13.22
N TYR A 735 -31.27 3.35 -14.40
CA TYR A 735 -32.13 3.17 -15.57
C TYR A 735 -32.36 1.70 -15.96
N ASN A 736 -31.99 0.78 -15.07
CA ASN A 736 -32.21 -0.68 -15.20
C ASN A 736 -31.72 -1.25 -16.54
N CYS A 737 -30.53 -0.85 -16.95
CA CYS A 737 -29.82 -1.37 -18.10
C CYS A 737 -28.38 -1.75 -17.76
N SER A 738 -27.70 -2.50 -18.59
CA SER A 738 -26.31 -2.87 -18.36
C SER A 738 -25.33 -1.77 -18.83
N ILE A 739 -24.16 -1.72 -18.23
CA ILE A 739 -23.07 -0.84 -18.69
C ILE A 739 -22.72 -1.14 -20.14
N THR A 740 -22.74 -2.42 -20.53
CA THR A 740 -22.44 -2.87 -21.90
C THR A 740 -23.44 -2.30 -22.91
N GLU A 741 -24.73 -2.25 -22.55
CA GLU A 741 -25.76 -1.66 -23.40
C GLU A 741 -25.59 -0.13 -23.53
N ILE A 742 -25.24 0.57 -22.44
CA ILE A 742 -24.93 2.00 -22.49
C ILE A 742 -23.70 2.24 -23.36
N VAL A 743 -22.64 1.47 -23.20
CA VAL A 743 -21.41 1.61 -24.01
C VAL A 743 -21.69 1.30 -25.47
N ALA A 744 -22.45 0.26 -25.77
CA ALA A 744 -22.81 -0.09 -27.15
C ALA A 744 -23.65 1.01 -27.83
N ALA A 745 -24.59 1.60 -27.07
CA ALA A 745 -25.44 2.70 -27.57
C ALA A 745 -24.66 4.03 -27.74
N ASN A 746 -23.47 4.17 -27.15
CA ASN A 746 -22.63 5.36 -27.17
C ASN A 746 -21.18 5.03 -27.58
N SER A 747 -21.00 4.04 -28.43
CA SER A 747 -19.67 3.56 -28.87
C SER A 747 -18.86 4.61 -29.63
N ASP A 748 -19.52 5.60 -30.17
CA ASP A 748 -18.94 6.80 -30.77
C ASP A 748 -18.25 7.70 -29.72
N ARG A 749 -18.80 7.80 -28.53
CA ARG A 749 -18.36 8.70 -27.44
C ARG A 749 -17.62 7.99 -26.31
N ILE A 750 -18.07 6.80 -25.91
CA ILE A 750 -17.46 6.05 -24.81
C ILE A 750 -16.44 5.06 -25.36
N LYS A 751 -15.18 5.48 -25.42
CA LYS A 751 -14.04 4.62 -25.78
C LYS A 751 -13.47 3.86 -24.57
N ASN A 752 -13.66 4.39 -23.35
CA ASN A 752 -13.26 3.77 -22.09
C ASN A 752 -14.41 3.88 -21.08
N PRO A 753 -15.04 2.75 -20.71
CA PRO A 753 -16.18 2.74 -19.79
C PRO A 753 -15.91 3.35 -18.39
N ASN A 754 -14.63 3.45 -17.99
CA ASN A 754 -14.25 4.04 -16.72
C ASN A 754 -14.06 5.58 -16.78
N ARG A 755 -14.27 6.18 -17.96
CA ARG A 755 -14.09 7.63 -18.17
C ARG A 755 -15.30 8.21 -18.87
N ILE A 756 -16.24 8.72 -18.08
CA ILE A 756 -17.31 9.60 -18.56
C ILE A 756 -17.11 10.98 -17.95
N HIS A 757 -17.51 12.00 -18.67
CA HIS A 757 -17.33 13.39 -18.22
C HIS A 757 -18.66 14.06 -17.99
N THR A 758 -18.71 14.89 -16.98
CA THR A 758 -19.87 15.76 -16.66
C THR A 758 -20.28 16.55 -17.90
N GLY A 759 -21.57 16.61 -18.16
CA GLY A 759 -22.13 17.27 -19.34
C GLY A 759 -22.27 16.38 -20.57
N TRP A 760 -21.72 15.16 -20.58
CA TRP A 760 -21.97 14.25 -21.70
C TRP A 760 -23.43 13.82 -21.75
N GLN A 761 -24.00 13.86 -22.92
CA GLN A 761 -25.32 13.29 -23.20
C GLN A 761 -25.15 11.85 -23.66
N LEU A 762 -25.63 10.92 -22.88
CA LEU A 762 -25.56 9.49 -23.18
C LEU A 762 -26.94 8.94 -23.55
N LYS A 763 -26.98 8.14 -24.62
CA LYS A 763 -28.14 7.34 -25.00
C LYS A 763 -28.28 6.17 -24.03
N ILE A 764 -29.33 6.12 -23.25
CA ILE A 764 -29.61 5.07 -22.31
C ILE A 764 -30.70 4.17 -22.89
N PRO A 765 -30.40 2.89 -23.18
CA PRO A 765 -31.40 1.97 -23.70
C PRO A 765 -32.57 1.78 -22.72
N GLN A 766 -33.80 1.83 -23.21
CA GLN A 766 -34.99 1.53 -22.43
C GLN A 766 -35.33 0.06 -22.65
N SER A 767 -34.92 -0.82 -21.73
CA SER A 767 -35.41 -2.20 -21.74
C SER A 767 -36.80 -2.24 -21.13
N GLY A 768 -37.80 -2.47 -21.97
CA GLY A 768 -39.19 -2.56 -21.54
C GLY A 768 -39.46 -3.84 -20.79
N ALA A 769 -39.58 -3.75 -19.45
CA ALA A 769 -40.46 -4.46 -18.56
C ALA A 769 -40.20 -4.00 -17.10
N PRO A 770 -41.22 -3.63 -16.30
CA PRO A 770 -41.03 -3.33 -14.88
C PRO A 770 -40.88 -4.64 -14.11
N ILE A 771 -39.70 -4.82 -13.49
CA ILE A 771 -39.54 -5.89 -12.50
C ILE A 771 -39.94 -5.32 -11.15
N THR A 772 -41.15 -5.76 -10.68
CA THR A 772 -41.59 -5.63 -9.30
C THR A 772 -40.70 -6.49 -8.40
N GLY A 773 -40.06 -5.87 -7.41
CA GLY A 773 -39.51 -6.37 -6.16
C GLY A 773 -39.09 -7.83 -6.13
N GLY A 774 -37.76 -8.04 -6.23
CA GLY A 774 -37.12 -9.31 -5.95
C GLY A 774 -35.60 -9.13 -6.05
N THR A 775 -34.91 -9.47 -4.99
CA THR A 775 -33.47 -9.65 -4.99
C THR A 775 -33.08 -10.57 -6.15
N PRO A 776 -32.14 -10.17 -7.02
CA PRO A 776 -31.65 -11.11 -8.01
C PRO A 776 -30.59 -12.02 -7.36
N ASP A 777 -31.01 -13.20 -6.97
CA ASP A 777 -30.14 -14.35 -6.93
C ASP A 777 -29.83 -14.73 -8.38
N ALA A 778 -28.71 -14.27 -8.88
CA ALA A 778 -28.14 -14.82 -10.09
C ALA A 778 -27.48 -16.15 -9.70
N VAL A 779 -28.28 -17.24 -9.83
CA VAL A 779 -27.78 -18.62 -9.84
C VAL A 779 -26.85 -18.71 -11.05
N LEU A 780 -25.54 -18.87 -10.79
CA LEU A 780 -24.56 -19.27 -11.79
C LEU A 780 -24.95 -20.63 -12.37
N PRO A 781 -24.78 -20.87 -13.66
CA PRO A 781 -24.84 -22.21 -14.16
C PRO A 781 -23.77 -23.06 -13.45
N GLU A 782 -24.21 -24.12 -12.79
CA GLU A 782 -23.33 -25.09 -12.14
C GLU A 782 -22.37 -25.66 -13.19
N ASN A 783 -21.12 -25.23 -13.19
CA ASN A 783 -19.92 -25.92 -13.72
C ASN A 783 -18.79 -25.01 -14.20
N LYS A 784 -18.62 -23.79 -13.68
CA LYS A 784 -17.34 -23.08 -13.89
C LYS A 784 -16.49 -23.19 -12.63
N LYS A 785 -15.26 -23.72 -12.78
CA LYS A 785 -14.26 -23.69 -11.71
C LYS A 785 -13.91 -22.23 -11.40
N SER A 786 -13.87 -21.86 -10.12
CA SER A 786 -13.41 -20.53 -9.72
C SER A 786 -11.90 -20.56 -9.46
N GLY A 787 -11.16 -19.65 -10.05
CA GLY A 787 -9.78 -19.36 -9.71
C GLY A 787 -9.67 -18.15 -8.77
N ILE A 788 -8.47 -17.93 -8.23
CA ILE A 788 -8.17 -16.75 -7.42
C ILE A 788 -7.30 -15.80 -8.25
N TYR A 789 -7.69 -14.55 -8.32
CA TYR A 789 -6.89 -13.47 -8.91
C TYR A 789 -6.46 -12.50 -7.81
N ILE A 790 -5.14 -12.28 -7.66
CA ILE A 790 -4.61 -11.30 -6.71
C ILE A 790 -4.55 -9.94 -7.42
N VAL A 791 -5.30 -8.97 -6.89
CA VAL A 791 -5.36 -7.60 -7.43
C VAL A 791 -3.98 -6.94 -7.33
N ARG A 792 -3.48 -6.43 -8.44
CA ARG A 792 -2.21 -5.69 -8.52
C ARG A 792 -2.46 -4.19 -8.52
N GLN A 793 -1.44 -3.42 -8.19
CA GLN A 793 -1.51 -1.95 -8.26
C GLN A 793 -1.83 -1.50 -9.70
N GLY A 794 -2.87 -0.68 -9.82
CA GLY A 794 -3.38 -0.22 -11.12
C GLY A 794 -4.43 -1.11 -11.79
N ASP A 795 -4.74 -2.28 -11.22
CA ASP A 795 -5.81 -3.12 -11.72
C ASP A 795 -7.19 -2.46 -11.51
N THR A 796 -8.06 -2.68 -12.48
CA THR A 796 -9.50 -2.39 -12.37
C THR A 796 -10.28 -3.69 -12.55
N LEU A 797 -11.47 -3.78 -11.96
CA LEU A 797 -12.31 -4.97 -12.15
C LEU A 797 -12.58 -5.27 -13.63
N TRP A 798 -12.64 -4.25 -14.46
CA TRP A 798 -12.82 -4.42 -15.91
C TRP A 798 -11.59 -5.06 -16.58
N ALA A 799 -10.38 -4.61 -16.18
CA ALA A 799 -9.14 -5.18 -16.70
C ALA A 799 -8.99 -6.65 -16.25
N ILE A 800 -9.34 -6.94 -15.00
CA ILE A 800 -9.33 -8.30 -14.44
C ILE A 800 -10.36 -9.18 -15.16
N ALA A 801 -11.59 -8.70 -15.34
CA ALA A 801 -12.65 -9.41 -16.05
C ALA A 801 -12.25 -9.77 -17.48
N ARG A 802 -11.68 -8.81 -18.22
CA ARG A 802 -11.17 -9.03 -19.57
C ARG A 802 -10.04 -10.05 -19.62
N LYS A 803 -9.14 -10.01 -18.62
CA LYS A 803 -8.00 -10.94 -18.52
C LYS A 803 -8.43 -12.37 -18.18
N CYS A 804 -9.50 -12.51 -17.40
CA CYS A 804 -10.05 -13.78 -16.95
C CYS A 804 -11.20 -14.29 -17.84
N GLY A 805 -11.50 -13.64 -18.97
CA GLY A 805 -12.56 -14.07 -19.88
C GLY A 805 -13.98 -14.00 -19.30
N CYS A 806 -14.20 -13.20 -18.25
CA CYS A 806 -15.46 -13.11 -17.53
C CYS A 806 -15.99 -11.67 -17.46
N SER A 807 -17.20 -11.49 -16.95
CA SER A 807 -17.77 -10.16 -16.75
C SER A 807 -17.40 -9.60 -15.37
N VAL A 808 -17.39 -8.26 -15.23
CA VAL A 808 -17.24 -7.59 -13.95
C VAL A 808 -18.34 -8.01 -12.97
N ALA A 809 -19.56 -8.24 -13.49
CA ALA A 809 -20.69 -8.68 -12.67
C ALA A 809 -20.45 -10.07 -12.04
N GLU A 810 -19.84 -11.00 -12.79
CA GLU A 810 -19.47 -12.32 -12.26
C GLU A 810 -18.40 -12.21 -11.16
N ILE A 811 -17.36 -11.36 -11.36
CA ILE A 811 -16.36 -11.14 -10.31
C ILE A 811 -17.00 -10.53 -9.06
N VAL A 812 -17.84 -9.49 -9.21
CA VAL A 812 -18.52 -8.85 -8.08
C VAL A 812 -19.45 -9.82 -7.37
N SER A 813 -20.18 -10.67 -8.12
CA SER A 813 -21.08 -11.67 -7.53
C SER A 813 -20.37 -12.72 -6.69
N LEU A 814 -19.18 -13.14 -7.13
CA LEU A 814 -18.34 -14.11 -6.42
C LEU A 814 -17.62 -13.53 -5.19
N ASN A 815 -17.55 -12.18 -5.10
CA ASN A 815 -16.79 -11.48 -4.06
C ASN A 815 -17.62 -10.40 -3.33
N ARG A 816 -18.92 -10.62 -3.15
CA ARG A 816 -19.86 -9.63 -2.58
C ARG A 816 -19.48 -9.14 -1.18
N GLU A 817 -18.83 -10.00 -0.39
CA GLU A 817 -18.38 -9.64 0.96
C GLU A 817 -17.18 -8.71 0.93
N LEU A 818 -16.30 -8.87 -0.07
CA LEU A 818 -15.06 -8.11 -0.23
C LEU A 818 -15.27 -6.84 -1.08
N ILE A 819 -16.06 -6.95 -2.17
CA ILE A 819 -16.31 -5.85 -3.11
C ILE A 819 -17.66 -5.19 -2.79
N ARG A 820 -17.63 -4.23 -1.89
CA ARG A 820 -18.81 -3.40 -1.56
C ARG A 820 -19.01 -2.26 -2.56
N ASN A 821 -17.94 -1.79 -3.16
CA ASN A 821 -17.93 -0.78 -4.23
C ASN A 821 -17.02 -1.24 -5.37
N PRO A 822 -17.57 -1.58 -6.54
CA PRO A 822 -16.78 -2.07 -7.68
C PRO A 822 -15.75 -1.07 -8.23
N ALA A 823 -15.89 0.21 -7.93
CA ALA A 823 -14.91 1.22 -8.31
C ALA A 823 -13.68 1.27 -7.37
N LEU A 824 -13.73 0.57 -6.24
CA LEU A 824 -12.70 0.58 -5.21
C LEU A 824 -12.24 -0.86 -4.94
N ILE A 825 -11.22 -1.30 -5.65
CA ILE A 825 -10.48 -2.52 -5.32
C ILE A 825 -9.07 -2.13 -4.92
N HIS A 826 -8.51 -2.88 -3.99
CA HIS A 826 -7.17 -2.58 -3.47
C HIS A 826 -6.19 -3.67 -3.90
N SER A 827 -4.95 -3.28 -4.18
CA SER A 827 -3.89 -4.23 -4.48
C SER A 827 -3.68 -5.19 -3.29
N GLY A 828 -3.45 -6.46 -3.60
CA GLY A 828 -3.36 -7.53 -2.62
C GLY A 828 -4.69 -8.23 -2.30
N TRP A 829 -5.83 -7.76 -2.79
CA TRP A 829 -7.08 -8.49 -2.62
C TRP A 829 -7.09 -9.76 -3.47
N GLU A 830 -7.54 -10.85 -2.87
CA GLU A 830 -7.76 -12.12 -3.55
C GLU A 830 -9.22 -12.19 -4.02
N LEU A 831 -9.42 -12.04 -5.33
CA LEU A 831 -10.74 -12.09 -5.94
C LEU A 831 -10.99 -13.48 -6.55
N LYS A 832 -12.13 -14.07 -6.21
CA LYS A 832 -12.63 -15.24 -6.92
C LYS A 832 -13.05 -14.83 -8.32
N VAL A 833 -12.49 -15.45 -9.33
CA VAL A 833 -12.79 -15.21 -10.74
C VAL A 833 -13.21 -16.51 -11.42
N PRO A 834 -14.20 -16.49 -12.34
CA PRO A 834 -14.51 -17.67 -13.15
C PRO A 834 -13.29 -18.09 -13.97
N GLN A 835 -13.02 -19.39 -14.05
CA GLN A 835 -12.05 -19.97 -15.00
C GLN A 835 -12.82 -20.80 -16.02
N ASP A 836 -12.46 -20.64 -17.31
CA ASP A 836 -13.00 -21.47 -18.40
C ASP A 836 -12.63 -22.95 -18.25
#